data_74fb00a0ad2f566e5c0b9ebdd5e1272f
#
_entry.id   74fb00a0ad2f566e5c0b9ebdd5e1272f
#
_cell.length_a   1.000
_cell.length_b   1.000
_cell.length_c   1.000
_cell.angle_alpha   90.00
_cell.angle_beta   90.00
_cell.angle_gamma   90.00
#
_symmetry.space_group_name_H-M   'P 1'
#
loop_
_entity.id
_entity.type
_entity.pdbx_description
1 polymer ?
#
loop_
_entity_poly.entity_id
_entity_poly.type
_entity_poly.pdbx_seq_one_letter_code
_entity_poly.pdbx_strand_id
1 'polypeptide(L)'
;MTLIFILGLIVLLSIASYHRASWNTALGVSIATLVIGTFAGAFGAISWLIFLIIAVPLSVTGIRQQYIIKPIFAAFKKVTPTMSDTEKSAIDAGTTWWEADLFCGRPDWQKLHQYPMPKLTIEEQAFIDGPVETVCSMLDDWEATHELTDLPEDVWQYLKDNKFFAMIIKKEYGGLQFSAFAQSCVLQKLTSKSTLLSSIVGVPNSLGPGELLQHYGTEEQKNHYLPRLASGAEIPCFALTSPEAGSDASAIPDYGVVCKGMWEGEEVVGISLTWNKRYITLAPVATVLGLAFKMQDPDGLLGDTKDLGITCALIPTDMPGVEIGRRHFPLNVPFQNGPTRGKDIFVPLDYIIGGPEMAGQGWRMLVECLSVGRAITLPSNSVGGIKTIALASGSYSRIRRQFRLPIGQMEGVEESLAKLAGYAYSSDAAVSMSTGAVDLGEKPSVVSAIIKYHLTEQMRDSTIHAMDVHGGKGIMLGPNNYLGRGYQGAPIAITVEGANILTRNMIIYGQGAIRCHPFVLTELNACSIEDREEALAVFDKALMGHIGFTISNLVRTKWLAFTGARFASTPYKDETAEFYRIASRFSASLALMSDISMAVFGGSLKRKERISARLGDLLSYLYLVSATLKRYNDEGRKKEDFALVQWSCQDHLYHCQRALADLINNMPSAPLRAALKLMLFPFGRPVRKPTDKLEHKLAQLLQVPSETRNRLASYVYLTNEPLNLVGRQEQTLKDVLAVEPLFDKVCREKGVKLPFFQLDKVAQMGLDAGILTQAEADKLADVEKARLDVINVDDFDPADLLAGKAARKSADNKADAA
;
A
#
# COMPACT_ATOMS: atom_id res chain seq x y z
N MET A 1 -41.74 21.08 -34.19
CA MET A 1 -42.29 20.50 -32.95
C MET A 1 -41.68 19.15 -32.62
N THR A 2 -41.64 18.18 -33.51
CA THR A 2 -41.11 16.80 -33.28
C THR A 2 -39.67 16.83 -32.74
N LEU A 3 -38.77 17.63 -33.31
CA LEU A 3 -37.37 17.75 -32.82
C LEU A 3 -37.30 18.25 -31.38
N ILE A 4 -38.15 19.16 -30.97
CA ILE A 4 -38.20 19.70 -29.59
C ILE A 4 -38.59 18.59 -28.60
N PHE A 5 -39.60 17.77 -28.92
CA PHE A 5 -40.00 16.67 -28.09
C PHE A 5 -38.95 15.54 -28.01
N ILE A 6 -38.28 15.26 -29.13
CA ILE A 6 -37.16 14.29 -29.14
C ILE A 6 -36.01 14.80 -28.27
N LEU A 7 -35.60 16.04 -28.41
CA LEU A 7 -34.57 16.66 -27.57
C LEU A 7 -35.00 16.68 -26.09
N GLY A 8 -36.26 17.03 -25.82
CA GLY A 8 -36.80 16.96 -24.45
C GLY A 8 -36.74 15.56 -23.86
N LEU A 9 -37.15 14.54 -24.62
CA LEU A 9 -37.04 13.14 -24.19
C LEU A 9 -35.59 12.71 -23.91
N ILE A 10 -34.64 13.08 -24.79
CA ILE A 10 -33.21 12.78 -24.57
C ILE A 10 -32.75 13.45 -23.27
N VAL A 11 -33.11 14.68 -22.99
CA VAL A 11 -32.75 15.39 -21.77
C VAL A 11 -33.35 14.69 -20.54
N LEU A 12 -34.65 14.37 -20.57
CA LEU A 12 -35.32 13.70 -19.45
C LEU A 12 -34.74 12.30 -19.18
N LEU A 13 -34.48 11.51 -20.21
CA LEU A 13 -33.83 10.20 -20.09
C LEU A 13 -32.39 10.34 -19.61
N SER A 14 -31.67 11.38 -20.02
CA SER A 14 -30.32 11.66 -19.51
C SER A 14 -30.35 12.01 -18.02
N ILE A 15 -31.29 12.81 -17.56
CA ILE A 15 -31.48 13.10 -16.13
C ILE A 15 -31.82 11.82 -15.36
N ALA A 16 -32.78 11.01 -15.84
CA ALA A 16 -33.11 9.73 -15.23
C ALA A 16 -31.92 8.80 -15.13
N SER A 17 -31.12 8.69 -16.20
CA SER A 17 -29.91 7.88 -16.25
C SER A 17 -28.82 8.42 -15.33
N TYR A 18 -28.61 9.74 -15.25
CA TYR A 18 -27.70 10.38 -14.32
C TYR A 18 -28.00 10.01 -12.87
N HIS A 19 -29.27 9.96 -12.49
CA HIS A 19 -29.73 9.59 -11.15
C HIS A 19 -29.90 8.09 -10.94
N ARG A 20 -29.62 7.26 -11.96
CA ARG A 20 -29.83 5.78 -11.93
C ARG A 20 -31.31 5.42 -11.63
N ALA A 21 -32.21 6.16 -12.20
CA ALA A 21 -33.63 5.83 -12.09
C ALA A 21 -33.93 4.43 -12.72
N SER A 22 -34.96 3.77 -12.21
CA SER A 22 -35.35 2.44 -12.68
C SER A 22 -35.78 2.44 -14.14
N TRP A 23 -35.72 1.27 -14.80
CA TRP A 23 -36.28 1.08 -16.14
C TRP A 23 -37.74 1.54 -16.23
N ASN A 24 -38.54 1.24 -15.20
CA ASN A 24 -39.94 1.67 -15.14
C ASN A 24 -40.11 3.20 -15.15
N THR A 25 -39.21 3.93 -14.49
CA THR A 25 -39.15 5.39 -14.53
C THR A 25 -38.83 5.89 -15.94
N ALA A 26 -37.81 5.31 -16.59
CA ALA A 26 -37.48 5.67 -17.97
C ALA A 26 -38.61 5.37 -18.95
N LEU A 27 -39.29 4.24 -18.77
CA LEU A 27 -40.48 3.84 -19.55
C LEU A 27 -41.59 4.84 -19.34
N GLY A 28 -41.93 5.19 -18.09
CA GLY A 28 -42.96 6.17 -17.75
C GLY A 28 -42.70 7.54 -18.35
N VAL A 29 -41.46 8.05 -18.27
CA VAL A 29 -41.02 9.29 -18.91
C VAL A 29 -41.20 9.24 -20.42
N SER A 30 -40.85 8.12 -21.05
CA SER A 30 -40.96 7.93 -22.50
C SER A 30 -42.45 7.91 -22.94
N ILE A 31 -43.28 7.18 -22.21
CA ILE A 31 -44.75 7.13 -22.47
C ILE A 31 -45.36 8.51 -22.31
N ALA A 32 -45.08 9.20 -21.20
CA ALA A 32 -45.61 10.53 -20.94
C ALA A 32 -45.24 11.53 -22.06
N THR A 33 -43.97 11.50 -22.49
CA THR A 33 -43.46 12.36 -23.57
C THR A 33 -44.17 12.05 -24.92
N LEU A 34 -44.39 10.75 -25.22
CA LEU A 34 -45.07 10.31 -26.42
C LEU A 34 -46.53 10.71 -26.41
N VAL A 35 -47.27 10.54 -25.28
CA VAL A 35 -48.67 10.94 -25.12
C VAL A 35 -48.76 12.46 -25.33
N ILE A 36 -48.02 13.26 -24.61
CA ILE A 36 -48.07 14.73 -24.72
C ILE A 36 -47.72 15.16 -26.16
N GLY A 37 -46.68 14.57 -26.76
CA GLY A 37 -46.27 14.87 -28.11
C GLY A 37 -47.27 14.48 -29.18
N THR A 38 -48.08 13.41 -28.93
CA THR A 38 -49.19 13.00 -29.81
C THR A 38 -50.31 14.02 -29.77
N PHE A 39 -50.71 14.46 -28.56
CA PHE A 39 -51.72 15.51 -28.44
C PHE A 39 -51.27 16.85 -29.05
N ALA A 40 -49.98 17.13 -29.01
CA ALA A 40 -49.36 18.32 -29.65
C ALA A 40 -49.14 18.16 -31.16
N GLY A 41 -49.53 17.04 -31.78
CA GLY A 41 -49.34 16.76 -33.20
C GLY A 41 -47.87 16.54 -33.61
N ALA A 42 -46.98 16.26 -32.64
CA ALA A 42 -45.55 16.05 -32.89
C ALA A 42 -45.21 14.57 -33.19
N PHE A 43 -46.01 13.63 -32.65
CA PHE A 43 -45.79 12.19 -32.81
C PHE A 43 -47.05 11.52 -33.39
N GLY A 44 -46.87 10.51 -34.23
CA GLY A 44 -47.95 9.71 -34.82
C GLY A 44 -47.73 8.21 -34.61
N ALA A 45 -48.50 7.40 -35.32
CA ALA A 45 -48.47 5.94 -35.21
C ALA A 45 -47.08 5.33 -35.38
N ILE A 46 -46.24 5.89 -36.24
CA ILE A 46 -44.85 5.42 -36.46
C ILE A 46 -44.02 5.59 -35.19
N SER A 47 -44.14 6.69 -34.47
CA SER A 47 -43.43 6.95 -33.22
C SER A 47 -43.79 5.95 -32.15
N TRP A 48 -45.11 5.62 -32.03
CA TRP A 48 -45.60 4.60 -31.14
C TRP A 48 -45.11 3.21 -31.52
N LEU A 49 -45.09 2.87 -32.83
CA LEU A 49 -44.58 1.60 -33.30
C LEU A 49 -43.10 1.42 -32.97
N ILE A 50 -42.29 2.42 -33.24
CA ILE A 50 -40.86 2.40 -32.88
C ILE A 50 -40.67 2.21 -31.38
N PHE A 51 -41.45 2.96 -30.56
CA PHE A 51 -41.37 2.81 -29.11
C PHE A 51 -41.75 1.40 -28.67
N LEU A 52 -42.84 0.81 -29.19
CA LEU A 52 -43.26 -0.53 -28.82
C LEU A 52 -42.26 -1.61 -29.24
N ILE A 53 -41.65 -1.49 -30.43
CA ILE A 53 -40.62 -2.40 -30.92
C ILE A 53 -39.43 -2.43 -29.97
N ILE A 54 -39.12 -1.33 -29.29
CA ILE A 54 -37.99 -1.26 -28.32
C ILE A 54 -38.46 -1.62 -26.91
N ALA A 55 -39.60 -1.04 -26.46
CA ALA A 55 -40.03 -1.14 -25.08
C ALA A 55 -40.54 -2.54 -24.72
N VAL A 56 -41.30 -3.19 -25.62
CA VAL A 56 -41.89 -4.51 -25.34
C VAL A 56 -40.83 -5.60 -25.17
N PRO A 57 -39.86 -5.78 -26.10
CA PRO A 57 -38.81 -6.78 -25.90
C PRO A 57 -37.94 -6.54 -24.65
N LEU A 58 -37.76 -5.30 -24.24
CA LEU A 58 -36.96 -4.99 -23.05
C LEU A 58 -37.76 -5.13 -21.75
N SER A 59 -39.07 -4.90 -21.79
CA SER A 59 -39.97 -4.93 -20.59
C SER A 59 -40.54 -6.30 -20.30
N VAL A 60 -40.83 -7.11 -21.32
CA VAL A 60 -41.44 -8.43 -21.17
C VAL A 60 -40.34 -9.47 -20.96
N THR A 61 -40.18 -9.94 -19.72
CA THR A 61 -39.07 -10.84 -19.31
C THR A 61 -38.96 -12.08 -20.23
N GLY A 62 -40.05 -12.75 -20.56
CA GLY A 62 -40.01 -13.94 -21.43
C GLY A 62 -39.49 -13.66 -22.83
N ILE A 63 -39.92 -12.53 -23.44
CA ILE A 63 -39.45 -12.09 -24.76
C ILE A 63 -37.96 -11.70 -24.68
N ARG A 64 -37.61 -10.90 -23.68
CA ARG A 64 -36.23 -10.46 -23.45
C ARG A 64 -35.28 -11.63 -23.28
N GLN A 65 -35.59 -12.58 -22.40
CA GLN A 65 -34.78 -13.74 -22.14
C GLN A 65 -34.62 -14.61 -23.37
N GLN A 66 -35.71 -14.91 -24.08
CA GLN A 66 -35.71 -15.81 -25.21
C GLN A 66 -34.92 -15.25 -26.43
N TYR A 67 -35.16 -13.98 -26.76
CA TYR A 67 -34.68 -13.41 -28.04
C TYR A 67 -33.46 -12.50 -27.90
N ILE A 68 -33.17 -11.94 -26.71
CA ILE A 68 -32.06 -11.04 -26.48
C ILE A 68 -31.01 -11.69 -25.61
N ILE A 69 -31.38 -12.13 -24.42
CA ILE A 69 -30.43 -12.55 -23.39
C ILE A 69 -29.79 -13.89 -23.71
N LYS A 70 -30.59 -14.88 -24.14
CA LYS A 70 -30.09 -16.24 -24.44
C LYS A 70 -28.99 -16.26 -25.52
N PRO A 71 -29.09 -15.54 -26.65
CA PRO A 71 -27.98 -15.42 -27.63
C PRO A 71 -26.75 -14.72 -27.06
N ILE A 72 -26.96 -13.63 -26.29
CA ILE A 72 -25.85 -12.90 -25.68
C ILE A 72 -25.14 -13.77 -24.66
N PHE A 73 -25.87 -14.49 -23.81
CA PHE A 73 -25.30 -15.39 -22.81
C PHE A 73 -24.51 -16.53 -23.45
N ALA A 74 -25.01 -17.10 -24.54
CA ALA A 74 -24.28 -18.12 -25.30
C ALA A 74 -22.96 -17.58 -25.92
N ALA A 75 -22.99 -16.34 -26.41
CA ALA A 75 -21.80 -15.67 -26.91
C ALA A 75 -20.84 -15.32 -25.77
N PHE A 76 -21.33 -14.82 -24.65
CA PHE A 76 -20.56 -14.48 -23.44
C PHE A 76 -19.82 -15.72 -22.90
N LYS A 77 -20.49 -16.86 -22.77
CA LYS A 77 -19.84 -18.13 -22.35
C LYS A 77 -18.66 -18.54 -23.26
N LYS A 78 -18.74 -18.23 -24.57
CA LYS A 78 -17.66 -18.60 -25.52
C LYS A 78 -16.44 -17.70 -25.40
N VAL A 79 -16.60 -16.43 -25.04
CA VAL A 79 -15.50 -15.45 -24.98
C VAL A 79 -14.95 -15.26 -23.57
N THR A 80 -15.70 -15.70 -22.57
CA THR A 80 -15.26 -15.63 -21.16
C THR A 80 -14.22 -16.73 -20.92
N PRO A 81 -12.98 -16.37 -20.52
CA PRO A 81 -11.99 -17.35 -20.11
C PRO A 81 -12.46 -18.10 -18.86
N THR A 82 -12.20 -19.39 -18.81
CA THR A 82 -12.42 -20.18 -17.59
C THR A 82 -11.50 -19.62 -16.49
N MET A 83 -12.11 -19.39 -15.33
CA MET A 83 -11.38 -18.98 -14.14
C MET A 83 -10.71 -20.22 -13.54
N SER A 84 -9.41 -20.15 -13.24
CA SER A 84 -8.73 -21.25 -12.53
C SER A 84 -9.18 -21.30 -11.07
N ASP A 85 -9.01 -22.46 -10.42
CA ASP A 85 -9.34 -22.61 -9.00
C ASP A 85 -8.56 -21.67 -8.11
N THR A 86 -7.30 -21.38 -8.47
CA THR A 86 -6.46 -20.40 -7.78
C THR A 86 -6.96 -18.95 -7.94
N GLU A 87 -7.46 -18.58 -9.13
CA GLU A 87 -8.08 -17.27 -9.35
C GLU A 87 -9.40 -17.17 -8.59
N LYS A 88 -10.21 -18.21 -8.58
CA LYS A 88 -11.46 -18.26 -7.83
C LYS A 88 -11.22 -18.14 -6.33
N SER A 89 -10.30 -18.92 -5.77
CA SER A 89 -9.91 -18.83 -4.36
C SER A 89 -9.41 -17.44 -4.02
N ALA A 90 -8.63 -16.82 -4.90
CA ALA A 90 -8.15 -15.45 -4.70
C ALA A 90 -9.30 -14.43 -4.70
N ILE A 91 -10.35 -14.62 -5.49
CA ILE A 91 -11.53 -13.75 -5.52
C ILE A 91 -12.42 -13.98 -4.29
N ASP A 92 -12.59 -15.22 -3.87
CA ASP A 92 -13.46 -15.56 -2.73
C ASP A 92 -12.85 -15.13 -1.38
N ALA A 93 -11.52 -15.04 -1.29
CA ALA A 93 -10.77 -14.78 -0.05
C ALA A 93 -10.83 -13.34 0.48
N GLY A 94 -11.20 -12.35 -0.32
CA GLY A 94 -11.18 -10.95 0.10
C GLY A 94 -12.53 -10.26 0.06
N THR A 95 -12.64 -9.11 0.74
CA THR A 95 -13.79 -8.22 0.69
C THR A 95 -13.50 -7.00 -0.17
N THR A 96 -14.54 -6.31 -0.60
CA THR A 96 -14.44 -4.97 -1.21
C THR A 96 -14.92 -3.93 -0.22
N TRP A 97 -14.24 -2.81 -0.19
CA TRP A 97 -14.55 -1.72 0.72
C TRP A 97 -14.75 -0.40 -0.05
N TRP A 98 -14.05 0.67 0.29
CA TRP A 98 -14.21 1.99 -0.33
C TRP A 98 -13.84 2.02 -1.82
N GLU A 99 -12.94 1.17 -2.27
CA GLU A 99 -12.57 1.07 -3.69
C GLU A 99 -13.75 0.67 -4.59
N ALA A 100 -14.72 -0.08 -4.07
CA ALA A 100 -15.94 -0.39 -4.81
C ALA A 100 -16.83 0.86 -5.00
N ASP A 101 -16.93 1.73 -4.01
CA ASP A 101 -17.62 3.03 -4.15
C ASP A 101 -16.93 3.91 -5.20
N LEU A 102 -15.60 3.93 -5.24
CA LEU A 102 -14.85 4.65 -6.27
C LEU A 102 -15.05 4.05 -7.67
N PHE A 103 -15.15 2.73 -7.77
CA PHE A 103 -15.32 2.02 -9.02
C PHE A 103 -16.74 2.17 -9.58
N CYS A 104 -17.73 2.43 -8.73
CA CYS A 104 -19.12 2.54 -9.15
C CYS A 104 -19.44 3.82 -9.95
N GLY A 105 -18.56 4.82 -10.01
CA GLY A 105 -18.77 6.08 -10.75
C GLY A 105 -19.67 7.10 -10.04
N ARG A 106 -20.06 6.84 -8.80
CA ARG A 106 -20.86 7.73 -7.95
C ARG A 106 -20.51 7.49 -6.47
N PRO A 107 -19.27 7.82 -6.05
CA PRO A 107 -18.86 7.57 -4.68
C PRO A 107 -19.72 8.35 -3.68
N ASP A 108 -20.09 7.69 -2.59
CA ASP A 108 -20.79 8.30 -1.46
C ASP A 108 -19.79 8.86 -0.46
N TRP A 109 -19.41 10.13 -0.64
CA TRP A 109 -18.45 10.79 0.22
C TRP A 109 -18.91 10.92 1.68
N GLN A 110 -20.23 10.93 1.95
CA GLN A 110 -20.72 10.95 3.33
C GLN A 110 -20.46 9.61 4.01
N LYS A 111 -20.67 8.49 3.32
CA LYS A 111 -20.33 7.15 3.80
C LYS A 111 -18.84 7.05 4.16
N LEU A 112 -17.93 7.61 3.32
CA LEU A 112 -16.49 7.63 3.62
C LEU A 112 -16.20 8.28 4.98
N HIS A 113 -16.83 9.41 5.28
CA HIS A 113 -16.62 10.14 6.52
C HIS A 113 -17.34 9.53 7.75
N GLN A 114 -18.24 8.59 7.55
CA GLN A 114 -18.90 7.84 8.63
C GLN A 114 -18.02 6.69 9.15
N TYR A 115 -17.05 6.20 8.37
CA TYR A 115 -16.10 5.22 8.88
C TYR A 115 -15.30 5.83 10.05
N PRO A 116 -15.16 5.11 11.17
CA PRO A 116 -14.44 5.64 12.32
C PRO A 116 -12.96 5.86 12.01
N MET A 117 -12.38 6.89 12.60
CA MET A 117 -10.94 7.05 12.64
C MET A 117 -10.35 5.96 13.54
N PRO A 118 -9.33 5.20 13.08
CA PRO A 118 -8.69 4.22 13.94
C PRO A 118 -8.01 4.93 15.12
N LYS A 119 -8.05 4.30 16.30
CA LYS A 119 -7.48 4.84 17.54
C LYS A 119 -6.78 3.73 18.30
N LEU A 120 -5.68 4.09 18.93
CA LEU A 120 -4.98 3.21 19.87
C LEU A 120 -5.76 3.06 21.17
N THR A 121 -5.77 1.87 21.72
CA THR A 121 -6.15 1.63 23.11
C THR A 121 -5.07 2.15 24.06
N ILE A 122 -5.38 2.24 25.35
CA ILE A 122 -4.41 2.67 26.38
C ILE A 122 -3.21 1.70 26.41
N GLU A 123 -3.45 0.40 26.26
CA GLU A 123 -2.42 -0.63 26.26
C GLU A 123 -1.51 -0.52 25.02
N GLU A 124 -2.08 -0.33 23.83
CA GLU A 124 -1.33 -0.13 22.58
C GLU A 124 -0.48 1.14 22.62
N GLN A 125 -1.04 2.24 23.14
CA GLN A 125 -0.29 3.48 23.31
C GLN A 125 0.86 3.31 24.31
N ALA A 126 0.62 2.65 25.45
CA ALA A 126 1.66 2.38 26.44
C ALA A 126 2.79 1.50 25.88
N PHE A 127 2.47 0.56 25.01
CA PHE A 127 3.48 -0.26 24.34
C PHE A 127 4.36 0.59 23.40
N ILE A 128 3.76 1.51 22.66
CA ILE A 128 4.48 2.42 21.74
C ILE A 128 5.36 3.41 22.52
N ASP A 129 4.89 3.91 23.64
CA ASP A 129 5.59 4.92 24.44
C ASP A 129 6.62 4.30 25.41
N GLY A 130 6.55 3.02 25.69
CA GLY A 130 7.48 2.28 26.56
C GLY A 130 8.35 1.30 25.76
N PRO A 131 7.92 0.06 25.53
CA PRO A 131 8.73 -0.97 24.90
C PRO A 131 9.33 -0.58 23.54
N VAL A 132 8.55 0.11 22.69
CA VAL A 132 9.05 0.53 21.36
C VAL A 132 10.09 1.64 21.47
N GLU A 133 9.91 2.62 22.36
CA GLU A 133 10.93 3.66 22.64
C GLU A 133 12.22 3.01 23.15
N THR A 134 12.10 2.07 24.09
CA THR A 134 13.25 1.41 24.71
C THR A 134 14.06 0.64 23.67
N VAL A 135 13.43 -0.19 22.84
CA VAL A 135 14.17 -0.95 21.82
C VAL A 135 14.85 -0.04 20.77
N CYS A 136 14.19 1.09 20.46
CA CYS A 136 14.81 2.09 19.58
C CYS A 136 16.05 2.74 20.22
N SER A 137 16.03 2.98 21.55
CA SER A 137 17.18 3.56 22.26
C SER A 137 18.36 2.59 22.42
N MET A 138 18.07 1.28 22.50
CA MET A 138 19.11 0.24 22.64
C MET A 138 19.95 0.06 21.37
N LEU A 139 19.40 0.35 20.19
CA LEU A 139 20.02 -0.03 18.93
C LEU A 139 20.98 1.03 18.41
N ASP A 140 22.25 0.67 18.21
CA ASP A 140 23.13 1.35 17.24
C ASP A 140 22.93 0.73 15.86
N ASP A 141 22.32 1.50 14.95
CA ASP A 141 21.99 1.02 13.62
C ASP A 141 23.23 0.84 12.72
N TRP A 142 24.31 1.58 12.97
CA TRP A 142 25.58 1.38 12.26
C TRP A 142 26.28 0.10 12.71
N GLU A 143 26.42 -0.12 14.01
CA GLU A 143 27.00 -1.34 14.58
C GLU A 143 26.23 -2.58 14.10
N ALA A 144 24.90 -2.57 14.24
CA ALA A 144 24.03 -3.68 13.81
C ALA A 144 24.15 -3.99 12.32
N THR A 145 24.29 -2.95 11.46
CA THR A 145 24.28 -3.16 10.00
C THR A 145 25.65 -3.41 9.41
N HIS A 146 26.74 -2.86 9.95
CA HIS A 146 28.07 -2.91 9.36
C HIS A 146 29.06 -3.75 10.13
N GLU A 147 28.90 -3.86 11.44
CA GLU A 147 29.82 -4.63 12.29
C GLU A 147 29.26 -6.01 12.61
N LEU A 148 28.07 -6.08 13.22
CA LEU A 148 27.45 -7.35 13.60
C LEU A 148 26.78 -8.06 12.43
N THR A 149 26.24 -7.32 11.47
CA THR A 149 25.36 -7.81 10.38
C THR A 149 24.12 -8.55 10.90
N ASP A 150 23.68 -8.21 12.09
CA ASP A 150 22.50 -8.70 12.80
C ASP A 150 22.12 -7.71 13.91
N LEU A 151 21.00 -7.96 14.60
CA LEU A 151 20.72 -7.27 15.86
C LEU A 151 21.63 -7.78 16.97
N PRO A 152 22.04 -6.91 17.92
CA PRO A 152 22.68 -7.34 19.16
C PRO A 152 21.83 -8.35 19.94
N GLU A 153 22.47 -9.23 20.68
CA GLU A 153 21.79 -10.30 21.42
C GLU A 153 20.81 -9.78 22.46
N ASP A 154 21.14 -8.72 23.15
CA ASP A 154 20.28 -8.04 24.13
C ASP A 154 19.04 -7.42 23.47
N VAL A 155 19.16 -6.92 22.24
CA VAL A 155 18.01 -6.42 21.45
C VAL A 155 17.11 -7.58 21.04
N TRP A 156 17.69 -8.72 20.56
CA TRP A 156 16.92 -9.93 20.29
C TRP A 156 16.15 -10.41 21.52
N GLN A 157 16.82 -10.46 22.67
CA GLN A 157 16.19 -10.89 23.92
C GLN A 157 15.09 -9.92 24.36
N TYR A 158 15.33 -8.61 24.24
CA TYR A 158 14.32 -7.60 24.58
C TYR A 158 13.06 -7.72 23.69
N LEU A 159 13.24 -7.99 22.38
CA LEU A 159 12.11 -8.21 21.48
C LEU A 159 11.26 -9.42 21.88
N LYS A 160 11.90 -10.51 22.32
CA LYS A 160 11.21 -11.73 22.79
C LYS A 160 10.46 -11.45 24.10
N ASP A 161 11.14 -10.90 25.09
CA ASP A 161 10.60 -10.65 26.44
C ASP A 161 9.39 -9.71 26.40
N ASN A 162 9.39 -8.74 25.48
CA ASN A 162 8.32 -7.77 25.30
C ASN A 162 7.32 -8.17 24.20
N LYS A 163 7.40 -9.41 23.67
CA LYS A 163 6.40 -9.99 22.75
C LYS A 163 6.23 -9.25 21.42
N PHE A 164 7.30 -8.64 20.90
CA PHE A 164 7.26 -7.96 19.60
C PHE A 164 6.89 -8.88 18.44
N PHE A 165 7.14 -10.19 18.57
CA PHE A 165 6.79 -11.19 17.56
C PHE A 165 5.35 -11.70 17.66
N ALA A 166 4.59 -11.21 18.65
CA ALA A 166 3.26 -11.69 18.98
C ALA A 166 2.19 -10.61 19.00
N MET A 167 2.37 -9.53 18.24
CA MET A 167 1.38 -8.45 18.17
C MET A 167 0.03 -8.94 17.66
N ILE A 168 0.00 -9.86 16.67
CA ILE A 168 -1.23 -10.43 16.11
C ILE A 168 -1.80 -11.59 16.92
N ILE A 169 -0.98 -12.26 17.74
CA ILE A 169 -1.40 -13.45 18.47
C ILE A 169 -2.37 -13.04 19.58
N LYS A 170 -3.48 -13.79 19.69
CA LYS A 170 -4.50 -13.52 20.69
C LYS A 170 -3.98 -13.65 22.12
N LYS A 171 -4.58 -12.90 23.05
CA LYS A 171 -4.22 -12.89 24.47
C LYS A 171 -4.39 -14.25 25.13
N GLU A 172 -5.35 -15.05 24.71
CA GLU A 172 -5.56 -16.43 25.19
C GLU A 172 -4.36 -17.35 25.00
N TYR A 173 -3.53 -17.06 23.97
CA TYR A 173 -2.27 -17.76 23.69
C TYR A 173 -1.03 -16.98 24.19
N GLY A 174 -1.21 -15.95 25.00
CA GLY A 174 -0.13 -15.15 25.55
C GLY A 174 0.39 -14.02 24.67
N GLY A 175 -0.25 -13.75 23.51
CA GLY A 175 0.10 -12.64 22.61
C GLY A 175 -0.47 -11.29 23.07
N LEU A 176 -0.28 -10.26 22.24
CA LEU A 176 -0.73 -8.88 22.53
C LEU A 176 -2.11 -8.58 21.94
N GLN A 177 -2.52 -9.25 20.86
CA GLN A 177 -3.80 -9.05 20.17
C GLN A 177 -4.03 -7.58 19.80
N PHE A 178 -3.00 -6.94 19.26
CA PHE A 178 -3.05 -5.55 18.85
C PHE A 178 -3.84 -5.35 17.57
N SER A 179 -4.52 -4.20 17.47
CA SER A 179 -5.18 -3.76 16.25
C SER A 179 -4.19 -3.62 15.09
N ALA A 180 -4.68 -3.69 13.85
CA ALA A 180 -3.88 -3.45 12.66
C ALA A 180 -3.30 -2.03 12.64
N PHE A 181 -4.04 -1.07 13.18
CA PHE A 181 -3.56 0.29 13.34
C PHE A 181 -2.40 0.39 14.33
N ALA A 182 -2.48 -0.29 15.48
CA ALA A 182 -1.40 -0.33 16.46
C ALA A 182 -0.13 -0.98 15.89
N GLN A 183 -0.27 -2.12 15.20
CA GLN A 183 0.84 -2.76 14.49
C GLN A 183 1.50 -1.80 13.50
N SER A 184 0.70 -1.05 12.75
CA SER A 184 1.20 -0.02 11.84
C SER A 184 2.00 1.06 12.55
N CYS A 185 1.51 1.58 13.69
CA CYS A 185 2.20 2.61 14.46
C CYS A 185 3.53 2.10 15.04
N VAL A 186 3.55 0.87 15.54
CA VAL A 186 4.80 0.21 16.01
C VAL A 186 5.81 0.11 14.87
N LEU A 187 5.41 -0.43 13.73
CA LEU A 187 6.31 -0.61 12.59
C LEU A 187 6.82 0.72 12.01
N GLN A 188 5.99 1.76 11.98
CA GLN A 188 6.43 3.10 11.58
C GLN A 188 7.56 3.60 12.51
N LYS A 189 7.38 3.44 13.82
CA LYS A 189 8.36 3.91 14.82
C LYS A 189 9.65 3.10 14.74
N LEU A 190 9.58 1.78 14.64
CA LEU A 190 10.75 0.92 14.46
C LEU A 190 11.51 1.27 13.17
N THR A 191 10.82 1.48 12.04
CA THR A 191 11.45 1.84 10.77
C THR A 191 12.13 3.20 10.84
N SER A 192 11.58 4.15 11.59
CA SER A 192 12.20 5.46 11.77
C SER A 192 13.54 5.40 12.48
N LYS A 193 13.82 4.33 13.21
CA LYS A 193 15.12 4.03 13.80
C LYS A 193 15.97 3.15 12.89
N SER A 194 15.44 2.00 12.47
CA SER A 194 16.18 1.03 11.66
C SER A 194 15.25 0.17 10.81
N THR A 195 15.59 0.04 9.53
CA THR A 195 14.90 -0.88 8.61
C THR A 195 15.17 -2.35 8.94
N LEU A 196 16.34 -2.66 9.53
CA LEU A 196 16.66 -3.99 10.03
C LEU A 196 15.71 -4.40 11.15
N LEU A 197 15.56 -3.56 12.16
CA LEU A 197 14.67 -3.79 13.30
C LEU A 197 13.21 -4.00 12.88
N SER A 198 12.70 -3.11 12.04
CA SER A 198 11.30 -3.21 11.59
C SER A 198 11.03 -4.44 10.70
N SER A 199 12.02 -4.88 9.90
CA SER A 199 11.89 -6.08 9.07
C SER A 199 11.82 -7.36 9.91
N ILE A 200 12.62 -7.43 10.97
CA ILE A 200 12.64 -8.59 11.89
C ILE A 200 11.32 -8.69 12.65
N VAL A 201 10.80 -7.58 13.15
CA VAL A 201 9.52 -7.56 13.88
C VAL A 201 8.31 -7.73 12.95
N GLY A 202 8.38 -7.19 11.74
CA GLY A 202 7.25 -7.17 10.81
C GLY A 202 6.82 -8.56 10.32
N VAL A 203 7.78 -9.45 10.04
CA VAL A 203 7.50 -10.74 9.40
C VAL A 203 6.72 -11.72 10.29
N PRO A 204 7.06 -11.95 11.57
CA PRO A 204 6.26 -12.81 12.43
C PRO A 204 4.79 -12.37 12.56
N ASN A 205 4.56 -11.07 12.44
CA ASN A 205 3.23 -10.45 12.55
C ASN A 205 2.49 -10.32 11.21
N SER A 206 3.03 -10.81 10.09
CA SER A 206 2.36 -10.71 8.78
C SER A 206 2.49 -11.96 7.91
N LEU A 207 3.70 -12.48 7.76
CA LEU A 207 4.02 -13.61 6.88
C LEU A 207 4.41 -14.87 7.65
N GLY A 208 4.37 -14.83 8.97
CA GLY A 208 4.63 -15.99 9.82
C GLY A 208 3.45 -16.95 9.87
N PRO A 209 3.66 -18.22 10.26
CA PRO A 209 2.58 -19.18 10.40
C PRO A 209 1.58 -18.86 11.52
N GLY A 210 1.85 -17.88 12.38
CA GLY A 210 0.97 -17.50 13.48
C GLY A 210 -0.44 -17.10 13.04
N GLU A 211 -0.58 -16.32 11.96
CA GLU A 211 -1.89 -15.94 11.42
C GLU A 211 -2.61 -17.16 10.83
N LEU A 212 -1.90 -18.02 10.07
CA LEU A 212 -2.49 -19.24 9.53
C LEU A 212 -2.95 -20.18 10.64
N LEU A 213 -2.16 -20.34 11.69
CA LEU A 213 -2.51 -21.18 12.85
C LEU A 213 -3.76 -20.68 13.56
N GLN A 214 -3.89 -19.39 13.80
CA GLN A 214 -5.07 -18.83 14.47
C GLN A 214 -6.35 -19.08 13.69
N HIS A 215 -6.29 -19.06 12.35
CA HIS A 215 -7.46 -19.23 11.50
C HIS A 215 -7.75 -20.70 11.16
N TYR A 216 -6.71 -21.50 10.93
CA TYR A 216 -6.84 -22.84 10.34
C TYR A 216 -6.24 -23.95 11.18
N GLY A 217 -5.36 -23.67 12.14
CA GLY A 217 -4.73 -24.67 12.97
C GLY A 217 -5.72 -25.52 13.76
N THR A 218 -5.39 -26.80 13.97
CA THR A 218 -6.13 -27.62 14.96
C THR A 218 -5.92 -27.05 16.36
N GLU A 219 -6.75 -27.44 17.31
CA GLU A 219 -6.57 -26.98 18.70
C GLU A 219 -5.25 -27.45 19.30
N GLU A 220 -4.76 -28.64 18.92
CA GLU A 220 -3.44 -29.14 19.32
C GLU A 220 -2.33 -28.25 18.76
N GLN A 221 -2.38 -27.92 17.46
CA GLN A 221 -1.42 -27.04 16.82
C GLN A 221 -1.42 -25.63 17.43
N LYS A 222 -2.61 -25.06 17.66
CA LYS A 222 -2.75 -23.75 18.31
C LYS A 222 -2.14 -23.73 19.70
N ASN A 223 -2.52 -24.69 20.53
CA ASN A 223 -2.05 -24.80 21.90
C ASN A 223 -0.55 -25.09 22.01
N HIS A 224 0.03 -25.79 21.03
CA HIS A 224 1.47 -26.06 20.99
C HIS A 224 2.26 -24.84 20.48
N TYR A 225 1.92 -24.30 19.31
CA TYR A 225 2.77 -23.32 18.64
C TYR A 225 2.49 -21.86 19.05
N LEU A 226 1.23 -21.45 19.23
CA LEU A 226 0.94 -20.03 19.47
C LEU A 226 1.56 -19.47 20.76
N PRO A 227 1.55 -20.18 21.92
CA PRO A 227 2.24 -19.70 23.12
C PRO A 227 3.77 -19.64 22.94
N ARG A 228 4.36 -20.56 22.17
CA ARG A 228 5.80 -20.61 21.92
C ARG A 228 6.23 -19.49 20.97
N LEU A 229 5.43 -19.19 19.95
CA LEU A 229 5.60 -18.02 19.10
C LEU A 229 5.43 -16.72 19.89
N ALA A 230 4.44 -16.67 20.80
CA ALA A 230 4.18 -15.48 21.62
C ALA A 230 5.31 -15.18 22.60
N SER A 231 5.95 -16.21 23.14
CA SER A 231 7.10 -16.04 24.06
C SER A 231 8.44 -15.84 23.33
N GLY A 232 8.47 -16.00 22.01
CA GLY A 232 9.72 -16.01 21.23
C GLY A 232 10.58 -17.25 21.44
N ALA A 233 10.04 -18.32 22.05
CA ALA A 233 10.68 -19.63 22.11
C ALA A 233 10.76 -20.27 20.72
N GLU A 234 9.77 -20.00 19.87
CA GLU A 234 9.81 -20.31 18.46
C GLU A 234 9.93 -19.01 17.64
N ILE A 235 10.81 -19.02 16.66
CA ILE A 235 10.92 -17.95 15.65
C ILE A 235 10.42 -18.50 14.31
N PRO A 236 9.34 -17.95 13.75
CA PRO A 236 8.75 -18.49 12.54
C PRO A 236 9.39 -17.91 11.27
N CYS A 237 9.39 -18.71 10.20
CA CYS A 237 9.50 -18.19 8.85
C CYS A 237 8.46 -18.86 7.93
N PHE A 238 8.20 -18.30 6.76
CA PHE A 238 7.28 -18.87 5.78
C PHE A 238 7.95 -19.05 4.41
N ALA A 239 8.14 -20.30 4.00
CA ALA A 239 8.84 -20.68 2.79
C ALA A 239 7.88 -20.92 1.61
N LEU A 240 7.67 -19.87 0.81
CA LEU A 240 6.83 -19.91 -0.40
C LEU A 240 7.68 -19.86 -1.67
N THR A 241 8.58 -18.88 -1.81
CA THR A 241 9.31 -18.59 -3.05
C THR A 241 10.37 -19.63 -3.37
N SER A 242 10.34 -20.14 -4.60
CA SER A 242 11.33 -21.09 -5.15
C SER A 242 12.13 -20.44 -6.30
N PRO A 243 13.24 -21.04 -6.77
CA PRO A 243 14.00 -20.51 -7.90
C PRO A 243 13.16 -20.21 -9.15
N GLU A 244 12.19 -21.05 -9.46
CA GLU A 244 11.34 -20.95 -10.65
C GLU A 244 9.96 -20.35 -10.40
N ALA A 245 9.59 -20.13 -9.14
CA ALA A 245 8.28 -19.62 -8.74
C ALA A 245 8.42 -18.42 -7.77
N GLY A 246 8.33 -17.23 -8.30
CA GLY A 246 8.30 -15.97 -7.53
C GLY A 246 6.97 -15.28 -7.68
N SER A 247 6.79 -14.47 -8.74
CA SER A 247 5.53 -13.77 -9.05
C SER A 247 4.39 -14.74 -9.36
N ASP A 248 4.68 -15.87 -10.00
CA ASP A 248 3.75 -16.99 -10.13
C ASP A 248 3.93 -17.97 -8.95
N ALA A 249 3.41 -17.57 -7.80
CA ALA A 249 3.55 -18.33 -6.57
C ALA A 249 2.77 -19.67 -6.62
N SER A 250 1.81 -19.83 -7.52
CA SER A 250 1.07 -21.08 -7.71
C SER A 250 1.86 -22.14 -8.49
N ALA A 251 2.93 -21.72 -9.19
CA ALA A 251 3.77 -22.63 -10.00
C ALA A 251 4.93 -23.24 -9.22
N ILE A 252 4.93 -23.19 -7.87
CA ILE A 252 6.01 -23.80 -7.06
C ILE A 252 6.30 -25.23 -7.50
N PRO A 253 7.59 -25.60 -7.70
CA PRO A 253 7.97 -26.95 -8.08
C PRO A 253 8.11 -27.90 -6.90
N ASP A 254 8.13 -27.36 -5.68
CA ASP A 254 8.28 -28.12 -4.45
C ASP A 254 7.09 -29.04 -4.22
N TYR A 255 7.32 -30.25 -3.76
CA TYR A 255 6.28 -31.28 -3.67
C TYR A 255 6.37 -32.10 -2.40
N GLY A 256 5.25 -32.71 -2.05
CA GLY A 256 5.13 -33.72 -1.01
C GLY A 256 4.32 -34.91 -1.52
N VAL A 257 4.83 -36.12 -1.33
CA VAL A 257 4.18 -37.36 -1.73
C VAL A 257 3.66 -38.08 -0.51
N VAL A 258 2.36 -38.36 -0.49
CA VAL A 258 1.74 -39.16 0.58
C VAL A 258 2.27 -40.57 0.49
N CYS A 259 2.79 -41.07 1.59
CA CYS A 259 3.37 -42.41 1.67
C CYS A 259 3.31 -42.94 3.10
N LYS A 260 3.58 -44.24 3.27
CA LYS A 260 3.84 -44.82 4.59
C LYS A 260 5.30 -44.68 4.95
N GLY A 261 5.58 -44.38 6.19
CA GLY A 261 6.94 -44.21 6.72
C GLY A 261 7.00 -44.48 8.21
N MET A 262 8.22 -44.65 8.73
CA MET A 262 8.47 -44.84 10.16
C MET A 262 8.55 -43.48 10.86
N TRP A 263 7.74 -43.31 11.92
CA TRP A 263 7.77 -42.15 12.80
C TRP A 263 7.70 -42.59 14.24
N GLU A 264 8.70 -42.21 15.06
CA GLU A 264 8.79 -42.58 16.48
C GLU A 264 8.67 -44.10 16.75
N GLY A 265 9.09 -44.91 15.77
CA GLY A 265 9.06 -46.39 15.86
C GLY A 265 7.81 -47.07 15.35
N GLU A 266 6.81 -46.31 14.88
CA GLU A 266 5.57 -46.83 14.30
C GLU A 266 5.46 -46.50 12.79
N GLU A 267 4.83 -47.40 12.02
CA GLU A 267 4.52 -47.13 10.62
C GLU A 267 3.25 -46.28 10.55
N VAL A 268 3.39 -45.08 10.05
CA VAL A 268 2.27 -44.10 9.88
C VAL A 268 2.15 -43.67 8.44
N VAL A 269 0.94 -43.19 8.07
CA VAL A 269 0.77 -42.43 6.82
C VAL A 269 1.24 -41.01 7.05
N GLY A 270 2.10 -40.53 6.15
CA GLY A 270 2.69 -39.22 6.22
C GLY A 270 3.03 -38.67 4.83
N ILE A 271 3.92 -37.72 4.78
CA ILE A 271 4.33 -37.05 3.56
C ILE A 271 5.85 -37.05 3.44
N SER A 272 6.38 -37.53 2.31
CA SER A 272 7.78 -37.30 1.93
C SER A 272 7.92 -35.98 1.20
N LEU A 273 8.59 -35.00 1.82
CA LEU A 273 8.71 -33.62 1.36
C LEU A 273 10.03 -33.35 0.67
N THR A 274 9.99 -32.65 -0.48
CA THR A 274 11.18 -32.15 -1.17
C THR A 274 10.97 -30.71 -1.58
N TRP A 275 11.87 -29.80 -1.15
CA TRP A 275 11.78 -28.38 -1.45
C TRP A 275 13.15 -27.72 -1.64
N ASN A 276 13.14 -26.60 -2.40
CA ASN A 276 14.28 -25.70 -2.55
C ASN A 276 13.78 -24.26 -2.58
N LYS A 277 13.78 -23.61 -1.42
CA LYS A 277 13.25 -22.25 -1.25
C LYS A 277 14.36 -21.23 -1.13
N ARG A 278 14.07 -19.98 -1.52
CA ARG A 278 14.99 -18.85 -1.43
C ARG A 278 14.30 -17.56 -1.05
N TYR A 279 15.06 -16.58 -0.59
CA TYR A 279 14.59 -15.25 -0.16
C TYR A 279 13.65 -15.31 1.05
N ILE A 280 13.82 -16.30 1.90
CA ILE A 280 12.93 -16.51 3.03
C ILE A 280 13.43 -15.66 4.21
N THR A 281 12.64 -14.67 4.58
CA THR A 281 12.95 -13.80 5.73
C THR A 281 12.79 -14.60 7.01
N LEU A 282 13.73 -14.39 7.94
CA LEU A 282 13.96 -15.12 9.19
C LEU A 282 14.42 -16.57 9.03
N ALA A 283 14.46 -17.17 7.84
CA ALA A 283 14.95 -18.55 7.70
C ALA A 283 16.28 -18.81 8.41
N PRO A 284 17.30 -17.94 8.36
CA PRO A 284 18.57 -18.22 9.02
C PRO A 284 18.48 -18.46 10.53
N VAL A 285 17.48 -17.90 11.20
CA VAL A 285 17.27 -17.97 12.67
C VAL A 285 15.96 -18.66 13.05
N ALA A 286 15.20 -19.16 12.08
CA ALA A 286 13.91 -19.77 12.33
C ALA A 286 14.04 -21.13 13.01
N THR A 287 13.15 -21.41 13.95
CA THR A 287 13.00 -22.70 14.64
C THR A 287 11.82 -23.48 14.09
N VAL A 288 10.85 -22.79 13.46
CA VAL A 288 9.72 -23.43 12.77
C VAL A 288 9.52 -22.81 11.39
N LEU A 289 9.39 -23.68 10.40
CA LEU A 289 9.21 -23.34 9.00
C LEU A 289 7.77 -23.62 8.59
N GLY A 290 7.01 -22.61 8.21
CA GLY A 290 5.81 -22.77 7.41
C GLY A 290 6.21 -23.06 5.96
N LEU A 291 5.88 -24.23 5.45
CA LEU A 291 6.26 -24.68 4.11
C LEU A 291 5.05 -24.81 3.20
N ALA A 292 5.09 -24.18 2.03
CA ALA A 292 4.13 -24.37 0.96
C ALA A 292 4.70 -25.30 -0.12
N PHE A 293 3.95 -26.34 -0.50
CA PHE A 293 4.33 -27.35 -1.50
C PHE A 293 3.11 -27.91 -2.20
N LYS A 294 3.29 -28.58 -3.37
CA LYS A 294 2.24 -29.32 -4.05
C LYS A 294 2.15 -30.74 -3.48
N MET A 295 0.98 -31.12 -3.00
CA MET A 295 0.75 -32.42 -2.39
C MET A 295 0.17 -33.40 -3.39
N GLN A 296 0.72 -34.61 -3.45
CA GLN A 296 0.33 -35.72 -4.33
C GLN A 296 0.06 -36.95 -3.53
N ASP A 297 -0.98 -37.69 -3.90
CA ASP A 297 -1.35 -39.02 -3.34
C ASP A 297 -1.47 -40.03 -4.44
N PRO A 298 -0.34 -40.56 -5.00
CA PRO A 298 -0.37 -41.46 -6.13
C PRO A 298 -0.99 -42.81 -5.77
N ASP A 299 -0.89 -43.24 -4.52
CA ASP A 299 -1.36 -44.56 -4.00
C ASP A 299 -2.77 -44.49 -3.44
N GLY A 300 -3.41 -43.30 -3.38
CA GLY A 300 -4.77 -43.15 -2.89
C GLY A 300 -4.95 -43.41 -1.40
N LEU A 301 -3.94 -43.10 -0.58
CA LEU A 301 -3.97 -43.32 0.87
C LEU A 301 -4.92 -42.37 1.59
N LEU A 302 -5.23 -41.23 0.98
CA LEU A 302 -6.17 -40.20 1.48
C LEU A 302 -7.48 -40.15 0.68
N GLY A 303 -7.57 -40.86 -0.45
CA GLY A 303 -8.76 -40.92 -1.30
C GLY A 303 -8.46 -41.03 -2.80
N ASP A 304 -9.45 -40.78 -3.63
CA ASP A 304 -9.34 -40.98 -5.08
C ASP A 304 -8.57 -39.84 -5.83
N THR A 305 -8.36 -38.69 -5.18
CA THR A 305 -7.71 -37.54 -5.80
C THR A 305 -6.19 -37.66 -5.71
N LYS A 306 -5.51 -37.75 -6.87
CA LYS A 306 -4.06 -37.94 -6.93
C LYS A 306 -3.26 -36.63 -6.78
N ASP A 307 -3.76 -35.52 -7.30
CA ASP A 307 -3.16 -34.19 -7.15
C ASP A 307 -4.05 -33.38 -6.21
N LEU A 308 -3.60 -33.25 -4.98
CA LEU A 308 -4.34 -32.56 -3.93
C LEU A 308 -4.17 -31.04 -4.00
N GLY A 309 -3.12 -30.56 -4.68
CA GLY A 309 -2.84 -29.13 -4.80
C GLY A 309 -1.90 -28.58 -3.74
N ILE A 310 -1.84 -27.24 -3.66
CA ILE A 310 -0.94 -26.55 -2.72
C ILE A 310 -1.41 -26.78 -1.29
N THR A 311 -0.49 -27.27 -0.46
CA THR A 311 -0.68 -27.57 0.95
C THR A 311 0.35 -26.80 1.78
N CYS A 312 -0.01 -26.44 3.01
CA CYS A 312 0.88 -25.78 3.96
C CYS A 312 1.13 -26.68 5.16
N ALA A 313 2.40 -26.82 5.56
CA ALA A 313 2.79 -27.59 6.74
C ALA A 313 3.76 -26.82 7.64
N LEU A 314 3.82 -27.21 8.92
CA LEU A 314 4.78 -26.69 9.89
C LEU A 314 5.92 -27.70 10.06
N ILE A 315 7.13 -27.27 9.76
CA ILE A 315 8.31 -28.12 9.81
C ILE A 315 9.28 -27.55 10.86
N PRO A 316 9.59 -28.26 11.94
CA PRO A 316 10.68 -27.91 12.84
C PRO A 316 12.01 -27.87 12.05
N THR A 317 12.81 -26.84 12.29
CA THR A 317 14.02 -26.64 11.48
C THR A 317 15.21 -27.48 11.93
N ASP A 318 15.14 -28.09 13.12
CA ASP A 318 16.11 -29.00 13.67
C ASP A 318 15.93 -30.45 13.20
N MET A 319 14.92 -30.74 12.37
CA MET A 319 14.70 -32.07 11.81
C MET A 319 15.88 -32.51 10.92
N PRO A 320 16.31 -33.77 11.02
CA PRO A 320 17.38 -34.31 10.19
C PRO A 320 17.11 -34.11 8.69
N GLY A 321 18.08 -33.54 7.98
CA GLY A 321 17.98 -33.28 6.54
C GLY A 321 17.34 -31.93 6.14
N VAL A 322 16.87 -31.13 7.09
CA VAL A 322 16.45 -29.75 6.85
C VAL A 322 17.69 -28.87 6.79
N GLU A 323 17.94 -28.26 5.63
CA GLU A 323 19.02 -27.31 5.45
C GLU A 323 18.50 -25.87 5.67
N ILE A 324 19.08 -25.20 6.66
CA ILE A 324 18.76 -23.81 7.04
C ILE A 324 20.01 -23.10 7.57
N GLY A 325 19.94 -21.80 7.89
CA GLY A 325 21.04 -21.05 8.51
C GLY A 325 21.90 -20.27 7.53
N ARG A 326 21.92 -20.63 6.22
CA ARG A 326 22.63 -19.81 5.21
C ARG A 326 21.89 -18.51 4.93
N ARG A 327 22.63 -17.45 4.57
CA ARG A 327 22.06 -16.12 4.36
C ARG A 327 22.18 -15.65 2.91
N HIS A 328 21.17 -14.91 2.45
CA HIS A 328 21.32 -13.94 1.37
C HIS A 328 21.75 -12.59 1.96
N PHE A 329 22.32 -11.72 1.13
CA PHE A 329 22.75 -10.39 1.55
C PHE A 329 22.20 -9.33 0.59
N PRO A 330 20.91 -8.96 0.73
CA PRO A 330 20.24 -8.09 -0.23
C PRO A 330 20.72 -6.64 -0.09
N LEU A 331 21.49 -6.17 -1.07
CA LEU A 331 21.94 -4.78 -1.23
C LEU A 331 22.58 -4.18 0.05
N ASN A 332 23.43 -4.93 0.73
CA ASN A 332 24.08 -4.54 1.98
C ASN A 332 23.13 -4.30 3.17
N VAL A 333 21.88 -4.77 3.09
CA VAL A 333 20.97 -4.75 4.22
C VAL A 333 21.01 -6.12 4.92
N PRO A 334 21.49 -6.18 6.16
CA PRO A 334 21.82 -7.44 6.82
C PRO A 334 20.64 -8.08 7.59
N PHE A 335 19.40 -7.89 7.16
CA PHE A 335 18.31 -8.58 7.81
C PHE A 335 18.35 -10.09 7.55
N GLN A 336 17.85 -10.87 8.49
CA GLN A 336 17.84 -12.31 8.42
C GLN A 336 17.00 -12.79 7.23
N ASN A 337 17.67 -13.24 6.16
CA ASN A 337 17.04 -13.70 4.93
C ASN A 337 17.91 -14.79 4.31
N GLY A 338 17.33 -15.90 3.92
CA GLY A 338 18.13 -17.01 3.42
C GLY A 338 17.34 -18.08 2.67
N PRO A 339 18.04 -19.09 2.14
CA PRO A 339 17.44 -20.28 1.56
C PRO A 339 17.07 -21.31 2.64
N THR A 340 16.14 -22.22 2.29
CA THR A 340 15.93 -23.47 3.00
C THR A 340 15.70 -24.59 2.01
N ARG A 341 16.17 -25.79 2.33
CA ARG A 341 16.07 -27.00 1.50
C ARG A 341 15.76 -28.21 2.35
N GLY A 342 15.11 -29.17 1.73
CA GLY A 342 14.90 -30.49 2.26
C GLY A 342 14.71 -31.48 1.12
N LYS A 343 15.19 -32.72 1.29
CA LYS A 343 15.02 -33.77 0.30
C LYS A 343 14.54 -35.03 0.99
N ASP A 344 13.39 -35.53 0.52
CA ASP A 344 12.77 -36.76 1.02
C ASP A 344 12.54 -36.75 2.55
N ILE A 345 12.18 -35.59 3.11
CA ILE A 345 11.92 -35.39 4.54
C ILE A 345 10.53 -35.98 4.86
N PHE A 346 10.48 -37.02 5.67
CA PHE A 346 9.22 -37.62 6.06
C PHE A 346 8.63 -36.94 7.30
N VAL A 347 7.35 -36.56 7.22
CA VAL A 347 6.57 -36.01 8.34
C VAL A 347 5.17 -36.66 8.39
N PRO A 348 4.57 -36.86 9.58
CA PRO A 348 3.17 -37.22 9.72
C PRO A 348 2.21 -36.21 9.10
N LEU A 349 0.98 -36.64 8.79
CA LEU A 349 -0.05 -35.77 8.23
C LEU A 349 -0.46 -34.65 9.18
N ASP A 350 -0.30 -34.81 10.48
CA ASP A 350 -0.61 -33.79 11.50
C ASP A 350 0.28 -32.57 11.43
N TYR A 351 1.37 -32.58 10.64
CA TYR A 351 2.20 -31.42 10.33
C TYR A 351 1.53 -30.49 9.32
N ILE A 352 0.49 -30.93 8.60
CA ILE A 352 -0.34 -30.07 7.76
C ILE A 352 -1.06 -29.06 8.67
N ILE A 353 -1.01 -27.78 8.34
CA ILE A 353 -1.74 -26.74 9.07
C ILE A 353 -3.24 -27.03 8.95
N GLY A 354 -3.90 -27.24 10.09
CA GLY A 354 -5.30 -27.63 10.16
C GLY A 354 -5.55 -29.14 10.00
N GLY A 355 -4.47 -29.94 9.93
CA GLY A 355 -4.56 -31.40 9.84
C GLY A 355 -4.82 -31.94 8.43
N PRO A 356 -4.98 -33.25 8.28
CA PRO A 356 -5.11 -33.95 6.99
C PRO A 356 -6.26 -33.42 6.12
N GLU A 357 -7.35 -32.96 6.73
CA GLU A 357 -8.55 -32.46 6.03
C GLU A 357 -8.27 -31.17 5.25
N MET A 358 -7.20 -30.47 5.62
CA MET A 358 -6.78 -29.21 4.98
C MET A 358 -5.75 -29.44 3.86
N ALA A 359 -5.47 -30.69 3.48
CA ALA A 359 -4.66 -31.00 2.31
C ALA A 359 -5.24 -30.35 1.05
N GLY A 360 -4.39 -29.68 0.27
CA GLY A 360 -4.82 -28.97 -0.93
C GLY A 360 -5.45 -27.58 -0.70
N GLN A 361 -5.70 -27.18 0.56
CA GLN A 361 -6.30 -25.88 0.88
C GLN A 361 -5.27 -24.76 1.13
N GLY A 362 -3.99 -25.04 0.98
CA GLY A 362 -2.90 -24.12 1.29
C GLY A 362 -2.95 -22.83 0.49
N TRP A 363 -3.35 -22.87 -0.79
CA TRP A 363 -3.46 -21.66 -1.60
C TRP A 363 -4.52 -20.68 -1.05
N ARG A 364 -5.67 -21.20 -0.66
CA ARG A 364 -6.74 -20.41 -0.04
C ARG A 364 -6.25 -19.76 1.26
N MET A 365 -5.62 -20.56 2.14
CA MET A 365 -5.03 -20.06 3.41
C MET A 365 -4.07 -18.91 3.16
N LEU A 366 -3.15 -19.07 2.20
CA LEU A 366 -2.15 -18.05 1.86
C LEU A 366 -2.79 -16.77 1.37
N VAL A 367 -3.75 -16.85 0.45
CA VAL A 367 -4.37 -15.66 -0.12
C VAL A 367 -5.18 -14.90 0.92
N GLU A 368 -5.87 -15.58 1.81
CA GLU A 368 -6.65 -14.95 2.88
C GLU A 368 -5.75 -14.22 3.89
N CYS A 369 -4.71 -14.90 4.41
CA CYS A 369 -3.84 -14.33 5.45
C CYS A 369 -2.83 -13.31 4.89
N LEU A 370 -2.18 -13.60 3.76
CA LEU A 370 -1.16 -12.70 3.19
C LEU A 370 -1.71 -11.36 2.69
N SER A 371 -3.00 -11.29 2.33
CA SER A 371 -3.61 -10.03 1.88
C SER A 371 -3.74 -9.01 3.02
N VAL A 372 -4.01 -9.47 4.23
CA VAL A 372 -4.08 -8.62 5.43
C VAL A 372 -2.68 -8.11 5.80
N GLY A 373 -1.68 -8.99 5.90
CA GLY A 373 -0.29 -8.61 6.18
C GLY A 373 0.25 -7.59 5.17
N ARG A 374 -0.06 -7.76 3.88
CA ARG A 374 0.30 -6.79 2.82
C ARG A 374 -0.30 -5.40 3.05
N ALA A 375 -1.47 -5.30 3.69
CA ALA A 375 -2.10 -4.02 4.02
C ALA A 375 -1.38 -3.28 5.16
N ILE A 376 -0.59 -3.96 5.99
CA ILE A 376 -0.02 -3.43 7.22
C ILE A 376 1.49 -3.23 7.08
N THR A 377 2.27 -4.28 6.88
CA THR A 377 3.72 -4.31 7.14
C THR A 377 4.51 -3.38 6.22
N LEU A 378 4.56 -3.66 4.92
CA LEU A 378 5.36 -2.86 3.98
C LEU A 378 4.85 -1.42 3.82
N PRO A 379 3.52 -1.18 3.77
CA PRO A 379 3.01 0.18 3.80
C PRO A 379 3.45 0.96 5.03
N SER A 380 3.36 0.38 6.22
CA SER A 380 3.74 1.04 7.48
C SER A 380 5.23 1.34 7.54
N ASN A 381 6.07 0.38 7.15
CA ASN A 381 7.52 0.60 7.05
C ASN A 381 7.84 1.74 6.07
N SER A 382 7.17 1.77 4.92
CA SER A 382 7.36 2.84 3.95
C SER A 382 6.96 4.20 4.52
N VAL A 383 5.83 4.29 5.22
CA VAL A 383 5.35 5.53 5.85
C VAL A 383 6.30 6.00 6.94
N GLY A 384 6.76 5.11 7.81
CA GLY A 384 7.77 5.43 8.83
C GLY A 384 9.02 6.05 8.21
N GLY A 385 9.54 5.43 7.13
CA GLY A 385 10.67 5.95 6.37
C GLY A 385 10.40 7.31 5.70
N ILE A 386 9.27 7.47 5.00
CA ILE A 386 8.90 8.73 4.33
C ILE A 386 8.81 9.89 5.34
N LYS A 387 8.17 9.67 6.49
CA LYS A 387 8.03 10.68 7.55
C LYS A 387 9.39 11.07 8.12
N THR A 388 10.23 10.08 8.44
CA THR A 388 11.60 10.30 8.93
C THR A 388 12.43 11.11 7.94
N ILE A 389 12.41 10.71 6.67
CA ILE A 389 13.13 11.38 5.59
C ILE A 389 12.63 12.82 5.40
N ALA A 390 11.31 13.04 5.43
CA ALA A 390 10.73 14.37 5.29
C ALA A 390 11.18 15.32 6.41
N LEU A 391 11.12 14.87 7.66
CA LEU A 391 11.57 15.62 8.82
C LEU A 391 13.07 15.90 8.76
N ALA A 392 13.89 14.87 8.50
CA ALA A 392 15.33 15.00 8.40
C ALA A 392 15.75 15.95 7.26
N SER A 393 15.12 15.85 6.08
CA SER A 393 15.43 16.75 4.98
C SER A 393 15.02 18.19 5.26
N GLY A 394 13.88 18.39 5.94
CA GLY A 394 13.42 19.71 6.38
C GLY A 394 14.39 20.38 7.34
N SER A 395 14.77 19.68 8.41
CA SER A 395 15.73 20.19 9.40
C SER A 395 17.13 20.39 8.81
N TYR A 396 17.64 19.41 8.05
CA TYR A 396 18.94 19.56 7.36
C TYR A 396 18.97 20.78 6.44
N SER A 397 17.93 20.96 5.62
CA SER A 397 17.85 22.06 4.68
C SER A 397 17.79 23.44 5.35
N ARG A 398 17.34 23.52 6.59
CA ARG A 398 17.35 24.75 7.40
C ARG A 398 18.69 24.98 8.07
N ILE A 399 19.35 23.91 8.54
CA ILE A 399 20.64 23.94 9.24
C ILE A 399 21.77 24.19 8.24
N ARG A 400 21.79 23.47 7.12
CA ARG A 400 22.82 23.60 6.06
C ARG A 400 22.61 24.91 5.29
N ARG A 401 23.68 25.67 5.14
CA ARG A 401 23.66 26.95 4.41
C ARG A 401 24.66 26.94 3.28
N GLN A 402 24.25 27.48 2.14
CA GLN A 402 25.07 27.77 0.99
C GLN A 402 24.66 29.16 0.44
N PHE A 403 25.56 29.86 -0.20
CA PHE A 403 25.33 31.24 -0.70
C PHE A 403 24.76 32.17 0.38
N ARG A 404 25.11 31.96 1.63
CA ARG A 404 24.67 32.67 2.85
C ARG A 404 23.21 32.46 3.27
N LEU A 405 22.53 31.54 2.61
CA LEU A 405 21.13 31.17 2.90
C LEU A 405 20.99 29.72 3.32
N PRO A 406 19.99 29.34 4.12
CA PRO A 406 19.59 27.97 4.27
C PRO A 406 19.28 27.36 2.90
N ILE A 407 19.78 26.14 2.64
CA ILE A 407 19.54 25.53 1.32
C ILE A 407 18.06 25.28 1.04
N GLY A 408 17.24 25.12 2.08
CA GLY A 408 15.79 24.97 1.97
C GLY A 408 15.03 26.21 1.51
N GLN A 409 15.73 27.35 1.31
CA GLN A 409 15.16 28.56 0.69
C GLN A 409 15.49 28.67 -0.81
N MET A 410 16.13 27.66 -1.37
CA MET A 410 16.40 27.59 -2.80
C MET A 410 15.28 26.86 -3.50
N GLU A 411 14.66 27.49 -4.52
CA GLU A 411 13.46 26.93 -5.22
C GLU A 411 13.67 25.48 -5.72
N GLY A 412 14.85 25.13 -6.21
CA GLY A 412 15.16 23.76 -6.62
C GLY A 412 15.18 22.76 -5.47
N VAL A 413 15.46 23.19 -4.24
CA VAL A 413 15.38 22.36 -3.02
C VAL A 413 13.94 22.30 -2.51
N GLU A 414 13.20 23.41 -2.61
CA GLU A 414 11.80 23.50 -2.21
C GLU A 414 10.90 22.51 -2.96
N GLU A 415 11.15 22.26 -4.26
CA GLU A 415 10.43 21.27 -5.04
C GLU A 415 10.56 19.86 -4.43
N SER A 416 11.76 19.45 -4.00
CA SER A 416 11.98 18.17 -3.33
C SER A 416 11.34 18.14 -1.94
N LEU A 417 11.48 19.19 -1.14
CA LEU A 417 10.88 19.27 0.20
C LEU A 417 9.35 19.22 0.15
N ALA A 418 8.73 19.88 -0.84
CA ALA A 418 7.28 19.86 -1.01
C ALA A 418 6.75 18.46 -1.30
N LYS A 419 7.43 17.70 -2.16
CA LYS A 419 7.07 16.29 -2.40
C LYS A 419 7.19 15.44 -1.13
N LEU A 420 8.29 15.60 -0.39
CA LEU A 420 8.50 14.88 0.87
C LEU A 420 7.38 15.18 1.88
N ALA A 421 6.98 16.44 2.03
CA ALA A 421 5.89 16.84 2.91
C ALA A 421 4.53 16.26 2.46
N GLY A 422 4.23 16.36 1.17
CA GLY A 422 2.99 15.86 0.59
C GLY A 422 2.87 14.34 0.68
N TYR A 423 3.94 13.62 0.38
CA TYR A 423 3.97 12.15 0.51
C TYR A 423 3.90 11.71 1.98
N ALA A 424 4.57 12.40 2.91
CA ALA A 424 4.45 12.09 4.33
C ALA A 424 2.99 12.21 4.82
N TYR A 425 2.25 13.20 4.37
CA TYR A 425 0.85 13.38 4.75
C TYR A 425 -0.08 12.35 4.08
N SER A 426 0.03 12.17 2.76
CA SER A 426 -0.89 11.33 1.99
C SER A 426 -0.66 9.83 2.22
N SER A 427 0.60 9.40 2.40
CA SER A 427 0.91 8.00 2.66
C SER A 427 0.45 7.56 4.06
N ASP A 428 0.62 8.42 5.07
CA ASP A 428 0.14 8.18 6.43
C ASP A 428 -1.40 8.14 6.48
N ALA A 429 -2.07 9.02 5.71
CA ALA A 429 -3.51 8.96 5.52
C ALA A 429 -3.97 7.63 4.91
N ALA A 430 -3.25 7.15 3.89
CA ALA A 430 -3.59 5.92 3.19
C ALA A 430 -3.43 4.67 4.07
N VAL A 431 -2.32 4.57 4.81
CA VAL A 431 -2.09 3.43 5.71
C VAL A 431 -3.07 3.43 6.88
N SER A 432 -3.36 4.60 7.46
CA SER A 432 -4.33 4.72 8.55
C SER A 432 -5.75 4.31 8.12
N MET A 433 -6.16 4.74 6.92
CA MET A 433 -7.45 4.35 6.36
C MET A 433 -7.53 2.84 6.09
N SER A 434 -6.45 2.23 5.61
CA SER A 434 -6.40 0.80 5.26
C SER A 434 -6.34 -0.10 6.48
N THR A 435 -5.54 0.26 7.48
CA THR A 435 -5.49 -0.49 8.75
C THR A 435 -6.79 -0.35 9.52
N GLY A 436 -7.42 0.82 9.49
CA GLY A 436 -8.77 0.99 10.04
C GLY A 436 -9.82 0.10 9.36
N ALA A 437 -9.71 -0.17 8.05
CA ALA A 437 -10.58 -1.13 7.37
C ALA A 437 -10.37 -2.56 7.90
N VAL A 438 -9.11 -2.98 8.11
CA VAL A 438 -8.80 -4.28 8.69
C VAL A 438 -9.37 -4.40 10.12
N ASP A 439 -9.25 -3.36 10.94
CA ASP A 439 -9.82 -3.33 12.29
C ASP A 439 -11.35 -3.39 12.31
N LEU A 440 -12.01 -2.99 11.22
CA LEU A 440 -13.45 -3.17 11.01
C LEU A 440 -13.83 -4.57 10.49
N GLY A 441 -12.87 -5.47 10.34
CA GLY A 441 -13.08 -6.85 9.87
C GLY A 441 -13.01 -7.03 8.36
N GLU A 442 -12.64 -5.99 7.60
CA GLU A 442 -12.47 -6.10 6.15
C GLU A 442 -11.19 -6.86 5.79
N LYS A 443 -11.23 -7.59 4.67
CA LYS A 443 -10.07 -8.26 4.07
C LYS A 443 -9.74 -7.58 2.72
N PRO A 444 -9.15 -6.37 2.74
CA PRO A 444 -9.11 -5.47 1.59
C PRO A 444 -8.03 -5.87 0.57
N SER A 445 -8.25 -6.92 -0.21
CA SER A 445 -7.25 -7.47 -1.14
C SER A 445 -6.81 -6.49 -2.25
N VAL A 446 -7.73 -5.68 -2.78
CA VAL A 446 -7.42 -4.67 -3.80
C VAL A 446 -6.72 -3.47 -3.17
N VAL A 447 -7.23 -2.97 -2.04
CA VAL A 447 -6.62 -1.85 -1.32
C VAL A 447 -5.24 -2.19 -0.81
N SER A 448 -5.01 -3.42 -0.30
CA SER A 448 -3.68 -3.86 0.12
C SER A 448 -2.66 -3.78 -1.02
N ALA A 449 -3.07 -4.14 -2.24
CA ALA A 449 -2.24 -4.02 -3.43
C ALA A 449 -1.98 -2.55 -3.82
N ILE A 450 -3.00 -1.69 -3.72
CA ILE A 450 -2.88 -0.25 -3.99
C ILE A 450 -1.85 0.39 -3.05
N ILE A 451 -2.02 0.22 -1.74
CA ILE A 451 -1.15 0.89 -0.76
C ILE A 451 0.26 0.31 -0.76
N LYS A 452 0.41 -1.02 -0.89
CA LYS A 452 1.74 -1.63 -1.02
C LYS A 452 2.49 -1.05 -2.20
N TYR A 453 1.86 -1.00 -3.38
CA TYR A 453 2.49 -0.47 -4.58
C TYR A 453 2.86 1.01 -4.42
N HIS A 454 1.88 1.86 -4.11
CA HIS A 454 2.11 3.30 -4.09
C HIS A 454 3.02 3.76 -2.96
N LEU A 455 2.88 3.21 -1.75
CA LEU A 455 3.67 3.66 -0.62
C LEU A 455 5.14 3.22 -0.71
N THR A 456 5.40 2.02 -1.23
CA THR A 456 6.78 1.59 -1.48
C THR A 456 7.44 2.38 -2.61
N GLU A 457 6.72 2.77 -3.68
CA GLU A 457 7.22 3.65 -4.73
C GLU A 457 7.44 5.08 -4.20
N GLN A 458 6.53 5.61 -3.39
CA GLN A 458 6.69 6.91 -2.74
C GLN A 458 7.88 6.92 -1.79
N MET A 459 8.13 5.83 -1.05
CA MET A 459 9.32 5.70 -0.21
C MET A 459 10.61 5.74 -1.04
N ARG A 460 10.66 5.00 -2.15
CA ARG A 460 11.81 5.03 -3.08
C ARG A 460 12.04 6.43 -3.65
N ASP A 461 11.00 7.08 -4.12
CA ASP A 461 11.05 8.44 -4.68
C ASP A 461 11.47 9.46 -3.60
N SER A 462 10.90 9.37 -2.41
CA SER A 462 11.28 10.20 -1.25
C SER A 462 12.76 10.04 -0.89
N THR A 463 13.27 8.82 -0.91
CA THR A 463 14.69 8.58 -0.62
C THR A 463 15.59 9.24 -1.65
N ILE A 464 15.23 9.20 -2.94
CA ILE A 464 15.98 9.87 -4.01
C ILE A 464 15.99 11.38 -3.79
N HIS A 465 14.83 11.99 -3.54
CA HIS A 465 14.74 13.42 -3.25
C HIS A 465 15.53 13.83 -2.00
N ALA A 466 15.53 13.02 -0.96
CA ALA A 466 16.34 13.28 0.24
C ALA A 466 17.83 13.18 -0.05
N MET A 467 18.27 12.19 -0.83
CA MET A 467 19.67 12.07 -1.26
C MET A 467 20.12 13.32 -2.02
N ASP A 468 19.29 13.85 -2.92
CA ASP A 468 19.58 15.08 -3.66
C ASP A 468 19.69 16.29 -2.74
N VAL A 469 18.79 16.47 -1.78
CA VAL A 469 18.84 17.57 -0.79
C VAL A 469 20.08 17.50 0.09
N HIS A 470 20.48 16.30 0.49
CA HIS A 470 21.66 16.11 1.38
C HIS A 470 22.99 16.12 0.62
N GLY A 471 22.99 15.80 -0.68
CA GLY A 471 24.19 15.72 -1.50
C GLY A 471 25.22 14.76 -0.92
N GLY A 472 26.47 15.20 -0.74
CA GLY A 472 27.55 14.36 -0.22
C GLY A 472 27.25 13.70 1.13
N LYS A 473 26.51 14.38 2.02
CA LYS A 473 26.08 13.83 3.32
C LYS A 473 25.24 12.56 3.15
N GLY A 474 24.36 12.51 2.14
CA GLY A 474 23.54 11.34 1.84
C GLY A 474 24.35 10.17 1.27
N ILE A 475 25.47 10.45 0.58
CA ILE A 475 26.28 9.45 -0.15
C ILE A 475 27.33 8.81 0.74
N MET A 476 28.02 9.60 1.59
CA MET A 476 29.09 9.10 2.45
C MET A 476 28.50 8.26 3.58
N LEU A 477 28.70 6.94 3.50
CA LEU A 477 28.27 6.01 4.54
C LEU A 477 29.14 6.19 5.80
N GLY A 478 28.56 5.89 6.93
CA GLY A 478 29.17 5.98 8.23
C GLY A 478 28.13 6.06 9.35
N PRO A 479 28.53 6.07 10.62
CA PRO A 479 27.65 6.21 11.77
C PRO A 479 26.68 7.41 11.66
N ASN A 480 27.14 8.52 11.05
CA ASN A 480 26.33 9.72 10.89
C ASN A 480 25.41 9.75 9.64
N ASN A 481 25.41 8.71 8.81
CA ASN A 481 24.54 8.64 7.64
C ASN A 481 23.26 7.87 7.93
N TYR A 482 22.11 8.54 7.93
CA TYR A 482 20.77 7.96 8.13
C TYR A 482 20.00 7.71 6.82
N LEU A 483 20.53 8.06 5.64
CA LEU A 483 19.85 7.91 4.35
C LEU A 483 20.37 6.73 3.52
N GLY A 484 21.68 6.50 3.51
CA GLY A 484 22.33 5.56 2.60
C GLY A 484 21.81 4.12 2.75
N ARG A 485 21.52 3.68 3.97
CA ARG A 485 20.94 2.35 4.24
C ARG A 485 19.49 2.25 3.74
N GLY A 486 18.70 3.30 3.95
CA GLY A 486 17.35 3.39 3.40
C GLY A 486 17.31 3.36 1.87
N TYR A 487 18.27 4.05 1.22
CA TYR A 487 18.45 4.02 -0.22
C TYR A 487 18.76 2.61 -0.74
N GLN A 488 19.65 1.89 -0.08
CA GLN A 488 19.99 0.51 -0.42
C GLN A 488 18.80 -0.44 -0.15
N GLY A 489 18.03 -0.22 0.92
CA GLY A 489 16.91 -1.07 1.32
C GLY A 489 15.63 -0.87 0.52
N ALA A 490 15.37 0.31 -0.01
CA ALA A 490 14.11 0.63 -0.71
C ALA A 490 13.74 -0.36 -1.85
N PRO A 491 14.67 -0.85 -2.69
CA PRO A 491 14.36 -1.84 -3.73
C PRO A 491 13.84 -3.19 -3.20
N ILE A 492 14.13 -3.54 -1.95
CA ILE A 492 13.65 -4.77 -1.33
C ILE A 492 12.13 -4.70 -1.20
N ALA A 493 11.58 -3.61 -0.65
CA ALA A 493 10.15 -3.41 -0.50
C ALA A 493 9.38 -3.38 -1.84
N ILE A 494 10.06 -2.93 -2.93
CA ILE A 494 9.52 -2.97 -4.30
C ILE A 494 9.32 -4.42 -4.78
N THR A 495 10.18 -5.35 -4.33
CA THR A 495 10.27 -6.71 -4.87
C THR A 495 9.43 -7.72 -4.08
N VAL A 496 9.41 -7.62 -2.74
CA VAL A 496 8.76 -8.60 -1.86
C VAL A 496 7.25 -8.38 -1.76
N GLU A 497 6.52 -9.37 -1.26
CA GLU A 497 5.04 -9.40 -1.11
C GLU A 497 4.28 -9.11 -2.42
N GLY A 498 4.80 -9.62 -3.53
CA GLY A 498 4.34 -9.31 -4.88
C GLY A 498 5.08 -8.12 -5.47
N ALA A 499 5.93 -8.42 -6.46
CA ALA A 499 6.70 -7.38 -7.15
C ALA A 499 5.79 -6.26 -7.67
N ASN A 500 6.21 -5.00 -7.53
CA ASN A 500 5.39 -3.85 -7.90
C ASN A 500 4.93 -3.88 -9.37
N ILE A 501 5.75 -4.41 -10.28
CA ILE A 501 5.35 -4.61 -11.68
C ILE A 501 4.13 -5.52 -11.77
N LEU A 502 4.14 -6.68 -11.08
CA LEU A 502 3.00 -7.59 -11.03
C LEU A 502 1.79 -6.92 -10.37
N THR A 503 1.99 -6.34 -9.20
CA THR A 503 0.93 -5.75 -8.39
C THR A 503 0.16 -4.68 -9.17
N ARG A 504 0.88 -3.72 -9.79
CA ARG A 504 0.26 -2.66 -10.58
C ARG A 504 -0.43 -3.17 -11.84
N ASN A 505 0.20 -4.10 -12.57
CA ASN A 505 -0.26 -4.48 -13.90
C ASN A 505 -1.33 -5.57 -13.88
N MET A 506 -1.35 -6.43 -12.86
CA MET A 506 -2.23 -7.60 -12.81
C MET A 506 -3.16 -7.62 -11.59
N ILE A 507 -2.69 -7.21 -10.40
CA ILE A 507 -3.49 -7.40 -9.19
C ILE A 507 -4.50 -6.27 -9.02
N ILE A 508 -4.08 -4.99 -9.02
CA ILE A 508 -4.94 -3.86 -8.67
C ILE A 508 -6.19 -3.83 -9.56
N TYR A 509 -6.02 -3.80 -10.88
CA TYR A 509 -7.17 -3.73 -11.78
C TYR A 509 -7.72 -5.10 -12.14
N GLY A 510 -6.90 -6.13 -12.29
CA GLY A 510 -7.35 -7.47 -12.65
C GLY A 510 -8.33 -8.05 -11.63
N GLN A 511 -8.01 -7.94 -10.34
CA GLN A 511 -8.93 -8.29 -9.27
C GLN A 511 -9.97 -7.19 -9.03
N GLY A 512 -9.56 -5.92 -9.10
CA GLY A 512 -10.45 -4.77 -8.89
C GLY A 512 -11.62 -4.74 -9.86
N ALA A 513 -11.40 -5.00 -11.16
CA ALA A 513 -12.47 -5.03 -12.16
C ALA A 513 -13.51 -6.11 -11.87
N ILE A 514 -13.10 -7.29 -11.40
CA ILE A 514 -14.01 -8.40 -11.12
C ILE A 514 -14.78 -8.14 -9.81
N ARG A 515 -14.10 -7.68 -8.77
CA ARG A 515 -14.66 -7.52 -7.42
C ARG A 515 -15.44 -6.23 -7.21
N CYS A 516 -14.89 -5.11 -7.70
CA CYS A 516 -15.45 -3.78 -7.44
C CYS A 516 -16.51 -3.37 -8.46
N HIS A 517 -16.55 -4.02 -9.63
CA HIS A 517 -17.60 -3.75 -10.60
C HIS A 517 -18.93 -4.38 -10.15
N PRO A 518 -20.05 -3.63 -10.11
CA PRO A 518 -21.29 -4.11 -9.50
C PRO A 518 -21.90 -5.37 -10.13
N PHE A 519 -21.54 -5.71 -11.37
CA PHE A 519 -22.21 -6.76 -12.14
C PHE A 519 -21.28 -7.86 -12.69
N VAL A 520 -20.00 -7.55 -12.94
CA VAL A 520 -19.07 -8.46 -13.65
C VAL A 520 -18.93 -9.81 -12.95
N LEU A 521 -18.77 -9.81 -11.62
CA LEU A 521 -18.65 -11.07 -10.87
C LEU A 521 -19.94 -11.90 -10.97
N THR A 522 -21.10 -11.26 -10.89
CA THR A 522 -22.40 -11.95 -11.02
C THR A 522 -22.59 -12.53 -12.43
N GLU A 523 -22.17 -11.79 -13.48
CA GLU A 523 -22.21 -12.27 -14.87
C GLU A 523 -21.27 -13.47 -15.08
N LEU A 524 -20.07 -13.45 -14.49
CA LEU A 524 -19.13 -14.56 -14.54
C LEU A 524 -19.68 -15.80 -13.81
N ASN A 525 -20.19 -15.60 -12.59
CA ASN A 525 -20.74 -16.69 -11.77
C ASN A 525 -21.96 -17.35 -12.43
N ALA A 526 -22.79 -16.57 -13.15
CA ALA A 526 -23.90 -17.15 -13.93
C ALA A 526 -23.45 -18.19 -14.95
N CYS A 527 -22.20 -18.10 -15.44
CA CYS A 527 -21.67 -19.11 -16.38
C CYS A 527 -21.42 -20.48 -15.73
N SER A 528 -21.27 -20.53 -14.40
CA SER A 528 -20.97 -21.75 -13.63
C SER A 528 -22.21 -22.39 -13.00
N ILE A 529 -23.40 -21.76 -13.11
CA ILE A 529 -24.66 -22.32 -12.60
C ILE A 529 -25.09 -23.46 -13.53
N GLU A 530 -25.35 -24.64 -12.95
CA GLU A 530 -25.75 -25.86 -13.69
C GLU A 530 -27.16 -25.75 -14.25
N ASP A 531 -28.11 -25.23 -13.46
CA ASP A 531 -29.48 -25.01 -13.92
C ASP A 531 -29.52 -23.89 -14.97
N ARG A 532 -29.99 -24.24 -16.16
CA ARG A 532 -30.01 -23.35 -17.31
C ARG A 532 -30.96 -22.16 -17.17
N GLU A 533 -32.10 -22.39 -16.52
CA GLU A 533 -33.13 -21.35 -16.34
C GLU A 533 -32.70 -20.36 -15.25
N GLU A 534 -32.14 -20.89 -14.16
CA GLU A 534 -31.54 -20.06 -13.10
C GLU A 534 -30.37 -19.26 -13.65
N ALA A 535 -29.42 -19.88 -14.36
CA ALA A 535 -28.29 -19.22 -14.98
C ALA A 535 -28.72 -18.06 -15.88
N LEU A 536 -29.75 -18.29 -16.73
CA LEU A 536 -30.29 -17.28 -17.63
C LEU A 536 -30.96 -16.13 -16.86
N ALA A 537 -31.69 -16.44 -15.78
CA ALA A 537 -32.36 -15.42 -14.96
C ALA A 537 -31.34 -14.55 -14.21
N VAL A 538 -30.33 -15.14 -13.63
CA VAL A 538 -29.22 -14.42 -12.95
C VAL A 538 -28.49 -13.53 -13.94
N PHE A 539 -28.11 -14.07 -15.09
CA PHE A 539 -27.39 -13.33 -16.14
C PHE A 539 -28.25 -12.18 -16.71
N ASP A 540 -29.55 -12.41 -16.95
CA ASP A 540 -30.49 -11.37 -17.42
C ASP A 540 -30.52 -10.18 -16.47
N LYS A 541 -30.69 -10.44 -15.17
CA LYS A 541 -30.73 -9.38 -14.15
C LYS A 541 -29.42 -8.62 -14.08
N ALA A 542 -28.29 -9.32 -14.12
CA ALA A 542 -26.96 -8.73 -14.07
C ALA A 542 -26.69 -7.88 -15.32
N LEU A 543 -26.91 -8.41 -16.52
CA LEU A 543 -26.66 -7.71 -17.78
C LEU A 543 -27.51 -6.46 -17.94
N MET A 544 -28.82 -6.54 -17.61
CA MET A 544 -29.70 -5.36 -17.66
C MET A 544 -29.27 -4.28 -16.67
N GLY A 545 -28.82 -4.67 -15.48
CA GLY A 545 -28.22 -3.76 -14.51
C GLY A 545 -26.93 -3.13 -15.04
N HIS A 546 -26.07 -3.93 -15.65
CA HIS A 546 -24.79 -3.49 -16.23
C HIS A 546 -25.00 -2.48 -17.38
N ILE A 547 -25.96 -2.74 -18.29
CA ILE A 547 -26.30 -1.81 -19.36
C ILE A 547 -26.77 -0.47 -18.77
N GLY A 548 -27.66 -0.51 -17.76
CA GLY A 548 -28.13 0.69 -17.07
C GLY A 548 -26.99 1.46 -16.37
N PHE A 549 -26.05 0.73 -15.76
CA PHE A 549 -24.85 1.27 -15.14
C PHE A 549 -23.93 1.97 -16.14
N THR A 550 -23.65 1.33 -17.28
CA THR A 550 -22.80 1.89 -18.36
C THR A 550 -23.44 3.16 -18.94
N ILE A 551 -24.74 3.15 -19.23
CA ILE A 551 -25.47 4.33 -19.72
C ILE A 551 -25.43 5.46 -18.68
N SER A 552 -25.67 5.15 -17.41
CA SER A 552 -25.54 6.13 -16.32
C SER A 552 -24.16 6.76 -16.27
N ASN A 553 -23.11 5.95 -16.30
CA ASN A 553 -21.73 6.44 -16.24
C ASN A 553 -21.33 7.21 -17.52
N LEU A 554 -21.86 6.85 -18.67
CA LEU A 554 -21.69 7.61 -19.91
C LEU A 554 -22.25 9.03 -19.77
N VAL A 555 -23.49 9.15 -19.31
CA VAL A 555 -24.17 10.43 -19.10
C VAL A 555 -23.47 11.25 -18.02
N ARG A 556 -23.13 10.61 -16.89
CA ARG A 556 -22.43 11.27 -15.78
C ARG A 556 -21.06 11.79 -16.19
N THR A 557 -20.27 10.96 -16.87
CA THR A 557 -18.94 11.34 -17.36
C THR A 557 -19.01 12.53 -18.28
N LYS A 558 -19.91 12.49 -19.27
CA LYS A 558 -20.11 13.60 -20.22
C LYS A 558 -20.57 14.89 -19.52
N TRP A 559 -21.56 14.79 -18.62
CA TRP A 559 -22.06 15.94 -17.88
C TRP A 559 -21.00 16.56 -16.96
N LEU A 560 -20.33 15.73 -16.17
CA LEU A 560 -19.27 16.20 -15.26
C LEU A 560 -18.07 16.77 -16.01
N ALA A 561 -17.72 16.20 -17.17
CA ALA A 561 -16.67 16.75 -18.02
C ALA A 561 -17.04 18.10 -18.62
N PHE A 562 -18.29 18.24 -19.12
CA PHE A 562 -18.78 19.47 -19.75
C PHE A 562 -18.98 20.61 -18.74
N THR A 563 -19.46 20.31 -17.55
CA THR A 563 -19.70 21.30 -16.48
C THR A 563 -18.48 21.58 -15.60
N GLY A 564 -17.33 20.93 -15.87
CA GLY A 564 -16.17 20.98 -14.96
C GLY A 564 -16.48 20.43 -13.58
N ALA A 565 -17.45 19.50 -13.50
CA ALA A 565 -17.96 18.88 -12.27
C ALA A 565 -18.58 19.86 -11.24
N ARG A 566 -18.89 21.09 -11.62
CA ARG A 566 -19.39 22.16 -10.70
C ARG A 566 -20.66 21.77 -9.96
N PHE A 567 -21.50 20.90 -10.55
CA PHE A 567 -22.77 20.45 -9.98
C PHE A 567 -22.69 19.07 -9.31
N ALA A 568 -21.48 18.52 -9.15
CA ALA A 568 -21.33 17.29 -8.39
C ALA A 568 -21.58 17.53 -6.90
N SER A 569 -22.25 16.59 -6.25
CA SER A 569 -22.49 16.63 -4.80
C SER A 569 -21.16 16.53 -4.03
N THR A 570 -21.03 17.31 -2.98
CA THR A 570 -19.87 17.31 -2.09
C THR A 570 -20.33 17.32 -0.63
N PRO A 571 -19.61 16.67 0.28
CA PRO A 571 -19.95 16.68 1.71
C PRO A 571 -19.75 18.06 2.35
N TYR A 572 -18.86 18.88 1.80
CA TYR A 572 -18.50 20.21 2.27
C TYR A 572 -18.57 21.25 1.14
N LYS A 573 -18.79 22.52 1.51
CA LYS A 573 -18.85 23.66 0.57
C LYS A 573 -17.65 24.60 0.68
N ASP A 574 -16.54 24.12 1.22
CA ASP A 574 -15.29 24.85 1.40
C ASP A 574 -14.26 24.56 0.29
N GLU A 575 -13.00 24.89 0.55
CA GLU A 575 -11.87 24.75 -0.39
C GLU A 575 -11.64 23.29 -0.81
N THR A 576 -12.07 22.30 -0.02
CA THR A 576 -11.97 20.89 -0.37
C THR A 576 -13.02 20.41 -1.37
N ALA A 577 -14.10 21.18 -1.57
CA ALA A 577 -15.20 20.82 -2.46
C ALA A 577 -14.74 20.52 -3.90
N GLU A 578 -13.72 21.21 -4.38
CA GLU A 578 -13.18 21.01 -5.72
C GLU A 578 -12.58 19.60 -5.86
N PHE A 579 -11.85 19.12 -4.86
CA PHE A 579 -11.23 17.79 -4.89
C PHE A 579 -12.28 16.67 -4.95
N TYR A 580 -13.34 16.75 -4.15
CA TYR A 580 -14.47 15.83 -4.22
C TYR A 580 -15.16 15.82 -5.58
N ARG A 581 -15.36 16.99 -6.18
CA ARG A 581 -15.99 17.14 -7.50
C ARG A 581 -15.15 16.49 -8.60
N ILE A 582 -13.85 16.79 -8.62
CA ILE A 582 -12.92 16.22 -9.62
C ILE A 582 -12.77 14.72 -9.41
N ALA A 583 -12.65 14.25 -8.16
CA ALA A 583 -12.61 12.82 -7.84
C ALA A 583 -13.89 12.10 -8.29
N SER A 584 -15.09 12.68 -8.10
CA SER A 584 -16.35 12.14 -8.60
C SER A 584 -16.39 12.06 -10.13
N ARG A 585 -15.82 13.04 -10.82
CA ARG A 585 -15.67 13.02 -12.28
C ARG A 585 -14.77 11.89 -12.74
N PHE A 586 -13.61 11.70 -12.10
CA PHE A 586 -12.69 10.62 -12.46
C PHE A 586 -13.20 9.24 -12.06
N SER A 587 -13.97 9.12 -10.99
CA SER A 587 -14.70 7.90 -10.63
C SER A 587 -15.69 7.49 -11.73
N ALA A 588 -16.51 8.41 -12.22
CA ALA A 588 -17.41 8.15 -13.34
C ALA A 588 -16.64 7.78 -14.62
N SER A 589 -15.49 8.42 -14.85
CA SER A 589 -14.59 8.10 -15.97
C SER A 589 -13.95 6.71 -15.83
N LEU A 590 -13.56 6.30 -14.62
CA LEU A 590 -13.03 4.97 -14.35
C LEU A 590 -14.07 3.89 -14.66
N ALA A 591 -15.29 4.03 -14.14
CA ALA A 591 -16.37 3.10 -14.38
C ALA A 591 -16.65 2.94 -15.89
N LEU A 592 -16.84 4.05 -16.60
CA LEU A 592 -17.09 4.03 -18.04
C LEU A 592 -15.93 3.44 -18.84
N MET A 593 -14.68 3.82 -18.53
CA MET A 593 -13.52 3.33 -19.24
C MET A 593 -13.23 1.86 -18.97
N SER A 594 -13.64 1.36 -17.82
CA SER A 594 -13.60 -0.08 -17.52
C SER A 594 -14.55 -0.85 -18.43
N ASP A 595 -15.79 -0.42 -18.55
CA ASP A 595 -16.78 -1.04 -19.45
C ASP A 595 -16.34 -0.98 -20.91
N ILE A 596 -15.86 0.18 -21.37
CA ILE A 596 -15.35 0.33 -22.74
C ILE A 596 -14.13 -0.57 -22.96
N SER A 597 -13.22 -0.67 -22.00
CA SER A 597 -12.05 -1.54 -22.14
C SER A 597 -12.43 -3.02 -22.19
N MET A 598 -13.38 -3.45 -21.37
CA MET A 598 -13.92 -4.82 -21.43
C MET A 598 -14.62 -5.08 -22.75
N ALA A 599 -15.43 -4.16 -23.25
CA ALA A 599 -16.12 -4.30 -24.53
C ALA A 599 -15.16 -4.32 -25.74
N VAL A 600 -14.11 -3.49 -25.72
CA VAL A 600 -13.14 -3.37 -26.82
C VAL A 600 -12.14 -4.51 -26.86
N PHE A 601 -11.65 -4.95 -25.71
CA PHE A 601 -10.58 -5.95 -25.64
C PHE A 601 -11.09 -7.34 -25.28
N GLY A 602 -12.27 -7.47 -24.68
CA GLY A 602 -12.84 -8.75 -24.25
C GLY A 602 -11.84 -9.56 -23.41
N GLY A 603 -11.78 -10.86 -23.62
CA GLY A 603 -10.83 -11.75 -22.92
C GLY A 603 -9.35 -11.41 -23.12
N SER A 604 -9.00 -10.62 -24.14
CA SER A 604 -7.63 -10.18 -24.35
C SER A 604 -7.18 -9.10 -23.35
N LEU A 605 -8.13 -8.47 -22.63
CA LEU A 605 -7.81 -7.46 -21.60
C LEU A 605 -6.90 -8.04 -20.51
N LYS A 606 -7.06 -9.30 -20.15
CA LYS A 606 -6.19 -10.03 -19.21
C LYS A 606 -4.71 -10.00 -19.61
N ARG A 607 -4.41 -9.93 -20.92
CA ARG A 607 -3.05 -9.85 -21.47
C ARG A 607 -2.63 -8.43 -21.86
N LYS A 608 -3.53 -7.46 -21.74
CA LYS A 608 -3.26 -6.04 -22.02
C LYS A 608 -2.87 -5.29 -20.73
N GLU A 609 -1.84 -5.80 -20.06
CA GLU A 609 -1.40 -5.34 -18.74
C GLU A 609 -1.20 -3.83 -18.63
N ARG A 610 -0.69 -3.16 -19.70
CA ARG A 610 -0.53 -1.70 -19.69
C ARG A 610 -1.86 -0.95 -19.69
N ILE A 611 -2.93 -1.53 -20.25
CA ILE A 611 -4.28 -0.97 -20.17
C ILE A 611 -4.81 -1.16 -18.74
N SER A 612 -4.68 -2.37 -18.21
CA SER A 612 -5.05 -2.69 -16.83
C SER A 612 -4.31 -1.81 -15.82
N ALA A 613 -3.00 -1.60 -16.00
CA ALA A 613 -2.21 -0.73 -15.15
C ALA A 613 -2.72 0.71 -15.11
N ARG A 614 -3.10 1.30 -16.25
CA ARG A 614 -3.62 2.67 -16.29
C ARG A 614 -4.99 2.79 -15.62
N LEU A 615 -5.84 1.77 -15.75
CA LEU A 615 -7.11 1.71 -15.02
C LEU A 615 -6.88 1.52 -13.52
N GLY A 616 -5.91 0.68 -13.16
CA GLY A 616 -5.46 0.50 -11.78
C GLY A 616 -4.88 1.77 -11.16
N ASP A 617 -4.05 2.51 -11.90
CA ASP A 617 -3.52 3.81 -11.46
C ASP A 617 -4.65 4.80 -11.18
N LEU A 618 -5.66 4.85 -12.06
CA LEU A 618 -6.81 5.74 -11.87
C LEU A 618 -7.58 5.40 -10.58
N LEU A 619 -7.84 4.12 -10.32
CA LEU A 619 -8.45 3.67 -9.07
C LEU A 619 -7.59 4.00 -7.85
N SER A 620 -6.29 3.72 -7.94
CA SER A 620 -5.34 3.91 -6.84
C SER A 620 -5.21 5.37 -6.43
N TYR A 621 -5.02 6.28 -7.38
CA TYR A 621 -4.92 7.70 -7.05
C TYR A 621 -6.23 8.26 -6.51
N LEU A 622 -7.39 7.78 -6.95
CA LEU A 622 -8.68 8.12 -6.34
C LEU A 622 -8.77 7.65 -4.89
N TYR A 623 -8.23 6.46 -4.58
CA TYR A 623 -8.14 5.97 -3.21
C TYR A 623 -7.24 6.87 -2.33
N LEU A 624 -6.07 7.27 -2.83
CA LEU A 624 -5.14 8.17 -2.12
C LEU A 624 -5.75 9.55 -1.86
N VAL A 625 -6.49 10.11 -2.83
CA VAL A 625 -7.27 11.34 -2.64
C VAL A 625 -8.32 11.16 -1.55
N SER A 626 -9.04 10.03 -1.56
CA SER A 626 -10.07 9.73 -0.55
C SER A 626 -9.47 9.63 0.84
N ALA A 627 -8.34 8.94 1.00
CA ALA A 627 -7.63 8.82 2.27
C ALA A 627 -7.15 10.18 2.78
N THR A 628 -6.58 11.01 1.91
CA THR A 628 -6.15 12.37 2.24
C THR A 628 -7.30 13.23 2.75
N LEU A 629 -8.45 13.21 2.07
CA LEU A 629 -9.64 13.96 2.45
C LEU A 629 -10.28 13.43 3.73
N LYS A 630 -10.28 12.11 3.92
CA LYS A 630 -10.77 11.47 5.14
C LYS A 630 -9.92 11.87 6.34
N ARG A 631 -8.60 11.76 6.26
CA ARG A 631 -7.69 12.19 7.33
C ARG A 631 -7.93 13.63 7.73
N TYR A 632 -7.99 14.53 6.76
CA TYR A 632 -8.25 15.95 7.02
C TYR A 632 -9.55 16.17 7.80
N ASN A 633 -10.61 15.44 7.42
CA ASN A 633 -11.87 15.46 8.13
C ASN A 633 -11.76 14.91 9.56
N ASP A 634 -11.13 13.75 9.72
CA ASP A 634 -11.01 13.03 10.99
C ASP A 634 -10.17 13.82 12.02
N GLU A 635 -9.15 14.56 11.56
CA GLU A 635 -8.31 15.44 12.37
C GLU A 635 -8.93 16.82 12.65
N GLY A 636 -10.21 17.02 12.30
CA GLY A 636 -10.98 18.24 12.61
C GLY A 636 -10.74 19.40 11.64
N ARG A 637 -10.28 19.11 10.39
CA ARG A 637 -10.15 20.10 9.30
C ARG A 637 -9.29 21.30 9.66
N LYS A 638 -8.11 21.05 10.21
CA LYS A 638 -7.19 22.09 10.68
C LYS A 638 -6.67 22.91 9.49
N LYS A 639 -6.85 24.23 9.54
CA LYS A 639 -6.47 25.13 8.44
C LYS A 639 -4.98 25.11 8.14
N GLU A 640 -4.16 24.90 9.15
CA GLU A 640 -2.71 24.80 9.07
C GLU A 640 -2.26 23.64 8.18
N ASP A 641 -3.01 22.54 8.17
CA ASP A 641 -2.72 21.32 7.40
C ASP A 641 -3.24 21.40 5.96
N PHE A 642 -4.07 22.40 5.65
CA PHE A 642 -4.73 22.49 4.34
C PHE A 642 -3.75 22.54 3.16
N ALA A 643 -2.57 23.16 3.32
CA ALA A 643 -1.56 23.16 2.27
C ALA A 643 -1.09 21.74 1.89
N LEU A 644 -0.92 20.86 2.88
CA LEU A 644 -0.58 19.44 2.66
C LEU A 644 -1.71 18.71 1.93
N VAL A 645 -2.96 18.93 2.36
CA VAL A 645 -4.16 18.36 1.71
C VAL A 645 -4.27 18.82 0.27
N GLN A 646 -4.07 20.11 0.03
CA GLN A 646 -4.16 20.74 -1.30
C GLN A 646 -3.10 20.15 -2.23
N TRP A 647 -1.86 20.09 -1.80
CA TRP A 647 -0.77 19.53 -2.61
C TRP A 647 -1.03 18.06 -2.94
N SER A 648 -1.34 17.25 -1.93
CA SER A 648 -1.58 15.81 -2.08
C SER A 648 -2.74 15.52 -3.02
N CYS A 649 -3.88 16.19 -2.84
CA CYS A 649 -5.03 16.01 -3.71
C CYS A 649 -4.75 16.49 -5.15
N GLN A 650 -4.07 17.60 -5.34
CA GLN A 650 -3.71 18.11 -6.68
C GLN A 650 -2.76 17.16 -7.39
N ASP A 651 -1.72 16.68 -6.72
CA ASP A 651 -0.76 15.73 -7.29
C ASP A 651 -1.44 14.42 -7.70
N HIS A 652 -2.20 13.81 -6.81
CA HIS A 652 -2.88 12.56 -7.10
C HIS A 652 -3.94 12.69 -8.20
N LEU A 653 -4.73 13.77 -8.21
CA LEU A 653 -5.70 14.04 -9.28
C LEU A 653 -5.02 14.36 -10.63
N TYR A 654 -3.85 14.97 -10.60
CA TYR A 654 -3.04 15.15 -11.81
C TYR A 654 -2.58 13.81 -12.38
N HIS A 655 -2.17 12.89 -11.51
CA HIS A 655 -1.81 11.52 -11.93
C HIS A 655 -3.03 10.73 -12.43
N CYS A 656 -4.22 10.86 -11.83
CA CYS A 656 -5.47 10.34 -12.36
C CYS A 656 -5.69 10.82 -13.81
N GLN A 657 -5.58 12.12 -14.03
CA GLN A 657 -5.75 12.74 -15.34
C GLN A 657 -4.74 12.20 -16.38
N ARG A 658 -3.48 12.02 -15.98
CA ARG A 658 -2.45 11.42 -16.85
C ARG A 658 -2.78 9.99 -17.22
N ALA A 659 -3.11 9.16 -16.24
CA ALA A 659 -3.48 7.76 -16.45
C ALA A 659 -4.65 7.64 -17.43
N LEU A 660 -5.69 8.47 -17.24
CA LEU A 660 -6.85 8.52 -18.15
C LEU A 660 -6.47 8.96 -19.56
N ALA A 661 -5.64 9.99 -19.70
CA ALA A 661 -5.19 10.46 -21.01
C ALA A 661 -4.34 9.41 -21.75
N ASP A 662 -3.44 8.75 -21.03
CA ASP A 662 -2.60 7.70 -21.58
C ASP A 662 -3.42 6.44 -21.94
N LEU A 663 -4.48 6.15 -21.17
CA LEU A 663 -5.43 5.09 -21.52
C LEU A 663 -6.14 5.39 -22.84
N ILE A 664 -6.69 6.60 -23.01
CA ILE A 664 -7.37 7.02 -24.24
C ILE A 664 -6.42 6.95 -25.44
N ASN A 665 -5.20 7.44 -25.31
CA ASN A 665 -4.21 7.46 -26.40
C ASN A 665 -3.82 6.03 -26.87
N ASN A 666 -4.02 5.01 -26.06
CA ASN A 666 -3.69 3.62 -26.35
C ASN A 666 -4.91 2.75 -26.72
N MET A 667 -6.10 3.34 -26.92
CA MET A 667 -7.23 2.63 -27.51
C MET A 667 -6.98 2.30 -28.98
N PRO A 668 -7.48 1.15 -29.50
CA PRO A 668 -7.03 0.61 -30.78
C PRO A 668 -7.42 1.46 -31.98
N SER A 669 -8.59 2.09 -32.00
CA SER A 669 -9.06 2.82 -33.18
C SER A 669 -8.96 4.34 -33.02
N ALA A 670 -8.56 5.05 -34.10
CA ALA A 670 -8.45 6.51 -34.08
C ALA A 670 -9.80 7.23 -33.86
N PRO A 671 -10.92 6.80 -34.48
CA PRO A 671 -12.22 7.38 -34.20
C PRO A 671 -12.64 7.22 -32.72
N LEU A 672 -12.38 6.04 -32.12
CA LEU A 672 -12.67 5.80 -30.72
C LEU A 672 -11.85 6.74 -29.82
N ARG A 673 -10.56 6.89 -30.08
CA ARG A 673 -9.69 7.82 -29.35
C ARG A 673 -10.20 9.26 -29.42
N ALA A 674 -10.61 9.71 -30.60
CA ALA A 674 -11.14 11.06 -30.80
C ALA A 674 -12.47 11.26 -30.04
N ALA A 675 -13.40 10.29 -30.11
CA ALA A 675 -14.66 10.33 -29.41
C ALA A 675 -14.47 10.36 -27.88
N LEU A 676 -13.61 9.50 -27.35
CA LEU A 676 -13.28 9.46 -25.92
C LEU A 676 -12.60 10.75 -25.45
N LYS A 677 -11.69 11.30 -26.25
CA LYS A 677 -11.04 12.57 -25.92
C LYS A 677 -12.04 13.72 -25.85
N LEU A 678 -12.97 13.80 -26.82
CA LEU A 678 -14.03 14.82 -26.81
C LEU A 678 -15.00 14.63 -25.65
N MET A 679 -15.29 13.41 -25.27
CA MET A 679 -16.22 13.10 -24.17
C MET A 679 -15.62 13.38 -22.79
N LEU A 680 -14.37 12.94 -22.55
CA LEU A 680 -13.71 12.98 -21.25
C LEU A 680 -12.99 14.32 -21.01
N PHE A 681 -12.48 14.95 -22.07
CA PHE A 681 -11.70 16.19 -22.01
C PHE A 681 -12.17 17.23 -23.04
N PRO A 682 -13.49 17.61 -23.05
CA PRO A 682 -14.04 18.50 -24.06
C PRO A 682 -13.35 19.87 -24.11
N PHE A 683 -12.87 20.37 -22.99
CA PHE A 683 -12.15 21.64 -22.83
C PHE A 683 -10.69 21.48 -22.42
N GLY A 684 -10.10 20.33 -22.75
CA GLY A 684 -8.72 20.01 -22.35
C GLY A 684 -8.63 19.39 -20.97
N ARG A 685 -7.41 19.32 -20.45
CA ARG A 685 -7.08 18.68 -19.16
C ARG A 685 -7.22 19.71 -18.02
N PRO A 686 -8.21 19.59 -17.13
CA PRO A 686 -8.50 20.64 -16.15
C PRO A 686 -7.57 20.66 -14.94
N VAL A 687 -6.93 19.54 -14.60
CA VAL A 687 -6.10 19.42 -13.41
C VAL A 687 -4.66 19.83 -13.73
N ARG A 688 -4.12 20.74 -12.92
CA ARG A 688 -2.74 21.19 -12.99
C ARG A 688 -1.93 20.58 -11.84
N LYS A 689 -0.62 20.50 -12.03
CA LYS A 689 0.30 20.17 -10.92
C LYS A 689 0.19 21.21 -9.80
N PRO A 690 0.61 20.89 -8.59
CA PRO A 690 0.84 21.89 -7.54
C PRO A 690 1.65 23.07 -8.08
N THR A 691 1.37 24.27 -7.56
CA THR A 691 2.07 25.50 -7.98
C THR A 691 3.30 25.73 -7.11
N ASP A 692 4.30 26.44 -7.65
CA ASP A 692 5.52 26.81 -6.93
C ASP A 692 5.21 27.51 -5.60
N LYS A 693 4.17 28.38 -5.58
CA LYS A 693 3.71 29.02 -4.34
C LYS A 693 3.21 28.04 -3.28
N LEU A 694 2.56 26.97 -3.69
CA LEU A 694 2.11 25.91 -2.78
C LEU A 694 3.30 25.07 -2.31
N GLU A 695 4.20 24.73 -3.22
CA GLU A 695 5.42 23.97 -2.91
C GLU A 695 6.33 24.75 -1.95
N HIS A 696 6.49 26.06 -2.14
CA HIS A 696 7.17 26.94 -1.18
C HIS A 696 6.57 26.84 0.23
N LYS A 697 5.22 26.85 0.36
CA LYS A 697 4.57 26.71 1.68
C LYS A 697 4.88 25.38 2.34
N LEU A 698 4.87 24.28 1.59
CA LEU A 698 5.18 22.95 2.13
C LEU A 698 6.66 22.85 2.54
N ALA A 699 7.57 23.39 1.73
CA ALA A 699 8.99 23.44 2.06
C ALA A 699 9.25 24.22 3.35
N GLN A 700 8.60 25.38 3.54
CA GLN A 700 8.71 26.17 4.77
C GLN A 700 8.16 25.40 5.99
N LEU A 701 7.07 24.66 5.82
CA LEU A 701 6.46 23.85 6.88
C LEU A 701 7.44 22.82 7.46
N LEU A 702 8.25 22.18 6.63
CA LEU A 702 9.24 21.20 7.09
C LEU A 702 10.44 21.85 7.81
N GLN A 703 10.70 23.13 7.58
CA GLN A 703 11.89 23.86 8.09
C GLN A 703 11.66 24.57 9.42
N VAL A 704 10.44 24.59 9.94
CA VAL A 704 10.09 25.29 11.17
C VAL A 704 9.25 24.39 12.08
N PRO A 705 9.57 24.29 13.37
CA PRO A 705 8.73 23.60 14.34
C PRO A 705 7.29 24.17 14.36
N SER A 706 6.30 23.29 14.25
CA SER A 706 4.88 23.65 14.27
C SER A 706 4.03 22.46 14.64
N GLU A 707 2.77 22.70 15.03
CA GLU A 707 1.83 21.63 15.34
C GLU A 707 1.54 20.74 14.10
N THR A 708 1.51 21.33 12.90
CA THR A 708 1.39 20.56 11.65
C THR A 708 2.58 19.62 11.46
N ARG A 709 3.80 20.14 11.70
CA ARG A 709 5.02 19.33 11.61
C ARG A 709 5.06 18.25 12.68
N ASN A 710 4.57 18.52 13.90
CA ASN A 710 4.44 17.53 14.98
C ASN A 710 3.45 16.42 14.59
N ARG A 711 2.34 16.74 13.92
CA ARG A 711 1.41 15.72 13.39
C ARG A 711 2.02 14.87 12.29
N LEU A 712 2.85 15.45 11.40
CA LEU A 712 3.63 14.66 10.44
C LEU A 712 4.66 13.74 11.12
N ALA A 713 5.16 14.14 12.29
CA ALA A 713 6.12 13.38 13.08
C ALA A 713 5.50 12.25 13.93
N SER A 714 4.17 12.06 13.89
CA SER A 714 3.52 11.00 14.67
C SER A 714 4.19 9.64 14.41
N TYR A 715 4.43 8.89 15.49
CA TYR A 715 5.09 7.57 15.42
C TYR A 715 6.47 7.58 14.73
N VAL A 716 7.22 8.67 14.84
CA VAL A 716 8.63 8.75 14.48
C VAL A 716 9.46 8.85 15.76
N TYR A 717 10.54 8.09 15.86
CA TYR A 717 11.46 8.14 17.00
C TYR A 717 12.35 9.39 16.89
N LEU A 718 12.13 10.37 17.78
CA LEU A 718 12.76 11.69 17.73
C LEU A 718 13.40 12.13 19.07
N THR A 719 13.69 11.19 19.97
CA THR A 719 14.37 11.50 21.22
C THR A 719 15.77 12.10 20.94
N ASN A 720 16.17 13.08 21.75
CA ASN A 720 17.52 13.68 21.63
C ASN A 720 18.55 12.80 22.36
N GLU A 721 18.84 11.64 21.81
CA GLU A 721 19.80 10.67 22.34
C GLU A 721 21.00 10.54 21.41
N PRO A 722 22.17 10.14 21.92
CA PRO A 722 23.40 10.05 21.12
C PRO A 722 23.28 9.17 19.86
N LEU A 723 22.58 8.04 19.97
CA LEU A 723 22.36 7.10 18.87
C LEU A 723 21.19 7.46 17.95
N ASN A 724 20.49 8.56 18.21
CA ASN A 724 19.39 9.02 17.35
C ASN A 724 19.79 10.26 16.54
N LEU A 725 20.33 10.03 15.35
CA LEU A 725 20.81 11.09 14.46
C LEU A 725 19.71 12.10 14.09
N VAL A 726 18.51 11.61 13.75
CA VAL A 726 17.37 12.46 13.36
C VAL A 726 16.86 13.24 14.56
N GLY A 727 16.77 12.63 15.74
CA GLY A 727 16.38 13.32 16.97
C GLY A 727 17.35 14.44 17.36
N ARG A 728 18.67 14.18 17.28
CA ARG A 728 19.71 15.22 17.50
C ARG A 728 19.60 16.35 16.49
N GLN A 729 19.35 16.02 15.22
CA GLN A 729 19.17 17.01 14.17
C GLN A 729 17.92 17.87 14.38
N GLU A 730 16.83 17.28 14.87
CA GLU A 730 15.62 18.02 15.26
C GLU A 730 15.86 18.98 16.42
N GLN A 731 16.65 18.59 17.39
CA GLN A 731 17.06 19.48 18.48
C GLN A 731 17.94 20.62 17.93
N THR A 732 18.92 20.30 17.09
CA THR A 732 19.79 21.29 16.45
C THR A 732 19.00 22.31 15.60
N LEU A 733 17.91 21.89 14.92
CA LEU A 733 17.01 22.81 14.23
C LEU A 733 16.41 23.85 15.19
N LYS A 734 15.92 23.42 16.36
CA LYS A 734 15.36 24.32 17.38
C LYS A 734 16.42 25.28 17.91
N ASP A 735 17.62 24.78 18.15
CA ASP A 735 18.73 25.56 18.69
C ASP A 735 19.24 26.60 17.69
N VAL A 736 19.36 26.24 16.41
CA VAL A 736 19.71 27.17 15.32
C VAL A 736 18.70 28.32 15.26
N LEU A 737 17.41 28.00 15.25
CA LEU A 737 16.36 29.03 15.23
C LEU A 737 16.39 29.93 16.48
N ALA A 738 16.72 29.39 17.63
CA ALA A 738 16.81 30.15 18.89
C ALA A 738 18.00 31.12 18.93
N VAL A 739 19.10 30.85 18.21
CA VAL A 739 20.27 31.72 18.18
C VAL A 739 20.33 32.70 16.99
N GLU A 740 19.52 32.51 15.95
CA GLU A 740 19.45 33.44 14.83
C GLU A 740 19.23 34.90 15.24
N PRO A 741 18.34 35.22 16.20
CA PRO A 741 18.17 36.61 16.66
C PRO A 741 19.43 37.16 17.34
N LEU A 742 20.20 36.34 18.04
CA LEU A 742 21.47 36.76 18.67
C LEU A 742 22.54 37.06 17.62
N PHE A 743 22.66 36.20 16.61
CA PHE A 743 23.54 36.39 15.46
C PHE A 743 23.17 37.69 14.73
N ASP A 744 21.91 37.94 14.44
CA ASP A 744 21.42 39.13 13.75
C ASP A 744 21.67 40.41 14.59
N LYS A 745 21.55 40.30 15.92
CA LYS A 745 21.87 41.41 16.84
C LYS A 745 23.35 41.82 16.71
N VAL A 746 24.28 40.86 16.77
CA VAL A 746 25.71 41.15 16.62
C VAL A 746 26.04 41.74 15.25
N CYS A 747 25.49 41.17 14.17
CA CYS A 747 25.70 41.65 12.81
C CYS A 747 25.19 43.11 12.63
N ARG A 748 24.01 43.42 13.15
CA ARG A 748 23.39 44.73 13.07
C ARG A 748 24.15 45.78 13.88
N GLU A 749 24.51 45.47 15.12
CA GLU A 749 25.18 46.43 16.00
C GLU A 749 26.65 46.68 15.59
N LYS A 750 27.28 45.69 14.97
CA LYS A 750 28.61 45.84 14.36
C LYS A 750 28.58 46.44 12.96
N GLY A 751 27.44 46.59 12.32
CA GLY A 751 27.31 47.06 10.94
C GLY A 751 27.93 46.09 9.91
N VAL A 752 28.02 44.82 10.21
CA VAL A 752 28.65 43.79 9.36
C VAL A 752 27.63 42.83 8.80
N LYS A 753 27.90 42.29 7.61
CA LYS A 753 27.14 41.19 6.99
C LYS A 753 27.99 39.93 7.01
N LEU A 754 27.80 39.12 8.02
CA LEU A 754 28.49 37.86 8.16
C LEU A 754 27.62 36.71 7.62
N PRO A 755 28.19 35.61 7.10
CA PRO A 755 27.45 34.37 6.86
C PRO A 755 27.17 33.68 8.20
N PHE A 756 26.07 32.94 8.28
CA PHE A 756 25.71 32.19 9.49
C PHE A 756 26.51 30.91 9.59
N PHE A 757 27.79 31.04 9.92
CA PHE A 757 28.71 29.97 10.27
C PHE A 757 29.86 30.54 11.09
N GLN A 758 30.70 29.70 11.69
CA GLN A 758 31.71 30.15 12.66
C GLN A 758 31.07 30.96 13.79
N LEU A 759 29.93 30.48 14.31
CA LEU A 759 29.15 31.15 15.33
C LEU A 759 29.95 31.37 16.63
N ASP A 760 30.96 30.53 16.88
CA ASP A 760 31.97 30.70 17.92
C ASP A 760 32.75 32.03 17.80
N LYS A 761 33.17 32.39 16.57
CA LYS A 761 33.83 33.67 16.31
C LYS A 761 32.87 34.86 16.43
N VAL A 762 31.62 34.68 16.00
CA VAL A 762 30.58 35.70 16.15
C VAL A 762 30.22 35.90 17.63
N ALA A 763 30.19 34.82 18.41
CA ALA A 763 30.01 34.85 19.85
C ALA A 763 31.08 35.65 20.54
N GLN A 764 32.36 35.36 20.23
CA GLN A 764 33.50 36.13 20.76
C GLN A 764 33.46 37.61 20.36
N MET A 765 33.16 37.91 19.08
CA MET A 765 33.00 39.31 18.60
C MET A 765 31.89 40.05 19.35
N GLY A 766 30.77 39.37 19.64
CA GLY A 766 29.67 39.97 20.39
C GLY A 766 29.99 40.20 21.88
N LEU A 767 30.75 39.27 22.45
CA LEU A 767 31.22 39.37 23.85
C LEU A 767 32.20 40.49 24.03
N ASP A 768 33.25 40.57 23.15
CA ASP A 768 34.27 41.63 23.19
C ASP A 768 33.69 43.03 23.01
N ALA A 769 32.58 43.12 22.30
CA ALA A 769 31.87 44.38 22.07
C ALA A 769 30.83 44.72 23.15
N GLY A 770 30.59 43.85 24.14
CA GLY A 770 29.55 44.00 25.14
C GLY A 770 28.12 43.91 24.61
N ILE A 771 27.93 43.32 23.39
CA ILE A 771 26.63 43.11 22.71
C ILE A 771 25.94 41.87 23.27
N LEU A 772 26.71 40.84 23.59
CA LEU A 772 26.23 39.57 24.15
C LEU A 772 26.71 39.40 25.59
N THR A 773 25.89 38.71 26.39
CA THR A 773 26.28 38.15 27.68
C THR A 773 27.12 36.88 27.44
N GLN A 774 27.85 36.42 28.47
CA GLN A 774 28.60 35.17 28.41
C GLN A 774 27.68 33.97 28.05
N ALA A 775 26.53 33.87 28.65
CA ALA A 775 25.55 32.77 28.38
C ALA A 775 25.02 32.79 26.93
N GLU A 776 24.82 34.01 26.35
CA GLU A 776 24.40 34.10 24.94
C GLU A 776 25.55 33.72 23.99
N ALA A 777 26.81 34.08 24.33
CA ALA A 777 27.98 33.71 23.57
C ALA A 777 28.23 32.19 23.63
N ASP A 778 28.16 31.59 24.81
CA ASP A 778 28.30 30.15 25.00
C ASP A 778 27.24 29.37 24.18
N LYS A 779 25.99 29.84 24.21
CA LYS A 779 24.91 29.25 23.43
C LYS A 779 25.17 29.28 21.92
N LEU A 780 25.72 30.38 21.38
CA LEU A 780 26.13 30.46 19.97
C LEU A 780 27.23 29.47 19.62
N ALA A 781 28.23 29.31 20.50
CA ALA A 781 29.33 28.39 20.32
C ALA A 781 28.85 26.89 20.36
N ASP A 782 27.97 26.57 21.29
CA ASP A 782 27.39 25.22 21.40
C ASP A 782 26.54 24.87 20.16
N VAL A 783 25.75 25.83 19.66
CA VAL A 783 24.97 25.63 18.42
C VAL A 783 25.87 25.44 17.19
N GLU A 784 27.02 26.13 17.12
CA GLU A 784 27.98 25.89 16.03
C GLU A 784 28.49 24.45 16.04
N LYS A 785 28.85 23.94 17.23
CA LYS A 785 29.29 22.55 17.38
C LYS A 785 28.20 21.56 16.93
N ALA A 786 26.97 21.75 17.41
CA ALA A 786 25.84 20.89 17.00
C ALA A 786 25.53 21.01 15.51
N ARG A 787 25.62 22.21 14.94
CA ARG A 787 25.42 22.45 13.50
C ARG A 787 26.48 21.72 12.66
N LEU A 788 27.74 21.79 13.08
CA LEU A 788 28.83 21.09 12.40
C LEU A 788 28.64 19.57 12.48
N ASP A 789 28.22 19.04 13.62
CA ASP A 789 27.95 17.59 13.78
C ASP A 789 26.87 17.12 12.78
N VAL A 790 25.81 17.90 12.60
CA VAL A 790 24.74 17.57 11.63
C VAL A 790 25.22 17.58 10.18
N ILE A 791 26.09 18.51 9.79
CA ILE A 791 26.51 18.67 8.38
C ILE A 791 27.77 17.89 8.01
N ASN A 792 28.53 17.43 9.00
CA ASN A 792 29.74 16.64 8.77
C ASN A 792 29.41 15.26 8.22
N VAL A 793 30.40 14.66 7.58
CA VAL A 793 30.39 13.28 7.11
C VAL A 793 31.49 12.50 7.86
N ASP A 794 31.30 11.20 7.91
CA ASP A 794 32.30 10.30 8.50
C ASP A 794 33.46 10.13 7.55
N ASP A 795 34.67 9.91 8.13
CA ASP A 795 35.86 9.45 7.48
C ASP A 795 36.47 8.28 8.27
N PHE A 796 37.23 7.43 7.61
CA PHE A 796 37.74 6.22 8.17
C PHE A 796 39.23 6.10 7.86
N ASP A 797 40.03 5.60 8.80
CA ASP A 797 41.36 5.15 8.47
C ASP A 797 41.28 4.00 7.43
N PRO A 798 42.10 4.01 6.38
CA PRO A 798 42.11 2.91 5.41
C PRO A 798 42.27 1.52 6.05
N ALA A 799 42.93 1.42 7.18
CA ALA A 799 43.12 0.18 7.93
C ALA A 799 41.76 -0.33 8.50
N ASP A 800 40.86 0.56 8.97
CA ASP A 800 39.57 0.19 9.53
C ASP A 800 38.64 -0.39 8.45
N LEU A 801 38.68 0.16 7.23
CA LEU A 801 37.93 -0.38 6.09
C LEU A 801 38.45 -1.75 5.63
N LEU A 802 39.70 -2.08 5.89
CA LEU A 802 40.35 -3.36 5.57
C LEU A 802 40.23 -4.38 6.71
N ALA A 803 40.24 -3.94 7.96
CA ALA A 803 40.16 -4.79 9.15
C ALA A 803 38.84 -5.59 9.19
N GLY A 804 37.69 -5.00 8.78
CA GLY A 804 36.43 -5.70 8.63
C GLY A 804 36.49 -6.90 7.68
N LYS A 805 37.32 -6.86 6.62
CA LYS A 805 37.58 -7.98 5.71
C LYS A 805 38.53 -9.04 6.32
N ALA A 806 39.49 -8.61 7.09
CA ALA A 806 40.46 -9.50 7.73
C ALA A 806 39.84 -10.27 8.92
N ALA A 807 39.01 -9.62 9.71
CA ALA A 807 38.25 -10.24 10.80
C ALA A 807 37.29 -11.33 10.29
N ARG A 808 36.62 -11.10 9.18
CA ARG A 808 35.74 -12.09 8.52
C ARG A 808 36.54 -13.30 8.03
N LYS A 809 37.69 -13.10 7.39
CA LYS A 809 38.56 -14.21 6.98
C LYS A 809 39.14 -15.03 8.15
N SER A 810 39.37 -14.41 9.30
CA SER A 810 39.83 -15.13 10.49
C SER A 810 38.74 -15.92 11.20
N ALA A 811 37.47 -15.47 11.10
CA ALA A 811 36.30 -16.17 11.61
C ALA A 811 35.96 -17.39 10.73
N ASP A 812 35.99 -17.23 9.40
CA ASP A 812 35.78 -18.33 8.44
C ASP A 812 36.88 -19.41 8.59
N ASN A 813 38.12 -19.02 8.74
CA ASN A 813 39.23 -19.98 8.99
C ASN A 813 39.14 -20.69 10.35
N LYS A 814 38.43 -20.14 11.34
CA LYS A 814 38.18 -20.81 12.62
C LYS A 814 36.96 -21.74 12.55
N ALA A 815 35.95 -21.42 11.72
CA ALA A 815 34.82 -22.27 11.49
C ALA A 815 35.14 -23.50 10.63
N ASP A 816 36.10 -23.36 9.67
CA ASP A 816 36.59 -24.47 8.86
C ASP A 816 37.60 -25.35 9.62
N ALA A 817 38.09 -24.90 10.78
CA ALA A 817 39.04 -25.64 11.62
C ALA A 817 38.40 -26.30 12.88
N ALA A 818 37.10 -26.11 13.09
CA ALA A 818 36.28 -26.72 14.13
C ALA A 818 35.27 -27.71 13.52
#